data_d7ffb18928bad60131aa620f544780ff
#
_entry.id   d7ffb18928bad60131aa620f544780ff
#
_cell.length_a   1.000
_cell.length_b   1.000
_cell.length_c   1.000
_cell.angle_alpha   90.00
_cell.angle_beta   90.00
_cell.angle_gamma   90.00
#
_symmetry.space_group_name_H-M   'P 1'
#
loop_
_entity.id
_entity.type
_entity.pdbx_description
1 polymer ?
#
loop_
_entity_poly.entity_id
_entity_poly.type
_entity_poly.pdbx_seq_one_letter_code
_entity_poly.pdbx_strand_id
1 'polypeptide(L)'
;GFSPGYENSEKVILRFDDGKILLDVKYLDKISFFAPRAAEDMRLDSMNKVGKWKRKKQKSYEKAHEFVESMVDSYAQRDVYINKGLEFDEELFALFLSSFPYMDTPDQSHVWKNIKKDLCSDRPMHRLLCGDVGFGKTEIAMRASFLLCLNSKQVLVLAPTTILCEQLFACFKDRFNAFGVRVERISRLTKKNNQSIGFFLEKQVNILIGTHAILKEERLLSQASLIVVDEEHRFGVKDKEKILKFSPGCHYLSMSATPIPRSLQLSLSGVRNISTLLTAPKSRKPIITNVLYYSKQLIKTIILSEVSRKGQIYIVDNSVSNVKILCSFISSLFPDFSVSFLHGSLDKKEINKTMSLFRSKKINILVSTVIIESGIDIPSANTIVINNAHMFGLSQLHQLRGRVGRSNIQSYAYMLIPKTKKITKEGVSRLKSIKKHSSLGSGYSLAVEDLQIRGAGSLFGYNQSGQSFVGFEYYSKLLSRAMKSVKYKGLDFKPADVALGDFYIPASFIPADEERAYYYKSIFECFNLESLDLLLNKTIKLFGSIPESFLLLFKTKELSLLCEPTPVISIVRKKSLFTITCSSLGLSDIALFVSLVDDFFIKKNISYALKPDSNLLKIQFKYIGEDCYILLEAFIKKLYD
;
A
#
# COMPACT_ATOMS: atom_id res chain seq x y z
N GLY A 1 -26.43 -9.07 -7.48
CA GLY A 1 -26.64 -10.52 -7.40
C GLY A 1 -26.41 -11.18 -8.74
N PHE A 2 -26.11 -12.46 -8.74
CA PHE A 2 -26.03 -13.25 -9.95
C PHE A 2 -27.44 -13.73 -10.34
N SER A 3 -27.67 -13.85 -11.64
CA SER A 3 -28.88 -14.45 -12.21
C SER A 3 -28.45 -15.60 -13.09
N PRO A 4 -29.09 -16.77 -13.02
CA PRO A 4 -28.82 -17.84 -13.96
C PRO A 4 -29.15 -17.34 -15.38
N GLY A 5 -28.18 -17.43 -16.26
CA GLY A 5 -28.35 -17.15 -17.69
C GLY A 5 -28.95 -18.37 -18.42
N TYR A 6 -29.50 -18.15 -19.61
CA TYR A 6 -29.81 -19.25 -20.52
C TYR A 6 -28.49 -19.89 -20.97
N GLU A 7 -28.43 -21.23 -20.93
CA GLU A 7 -27.30 -22.05 -21.40
C GLU A 7 -25.90 -21.62 -20.88
N ASN A 8 -25.51 -22.12 -19.70
CA ASN A 8 -24.13 -22.08 -19.18
C ASN A 8 -23.47 -20.70 -19.02
N SER A 9 -24.21 -19.61 -18.86
CA SER A 9 -23.66 -18.28 -18.61
C SER A 9 -24.20 -17.68 -17.30
N GLU A 10 -23.31 -17.13 -16.48
CA GLU A 10 -23.70 -16.32 -15.31
C GLU A 10 -23.81 -14.85 -15.72
N LYS A 11 -24.84 -14.15 -15.21
CA LYS A 11 -25.07 -12.73 -15.46
C LYS A 11 -25.14 -11.94 -14.17
N VAL A 12 -24.53 -10.76 -14.18
CA VAL A 12 -24.59 -9.80 -13.07
C VAL A 12 -25.66 -8.76 -13.33
N ILE A 13 -26.51 -8.52 -12.33
CA ILE A 13 -27.57 -7.52 -12.40
C ILE A 13 -27.02 -6.17 -11.95
N LEU A 14 -26.92 -5.20 -12.87
CA LEU A 14 -26.62 -3.81 -12.60
C LEU A 14 -27.93 -3.01 -12.52
N ARG A 15 -28.16 -2.33 -11.39
CA ARG A 15 -29.33 -1.47 -11.20
C ARG A 15 -28.99 -0.02 -11.46
N PHE A 16 -29.81 0.65 -12.25
CA PHE A 16 -29.77 2.08 -12.53
C PHE A 16 -31.07 2.73 -12.00
N ASP A 17 -31.12 4.05 -11.99
CA ASP A 17 -32.30 4.82 -11.56
C ASP A 17 -33.51 4.52 -12.47
N ASP A 18 -33.25 4.35 -13.77
CA ASP A 18 -34.21 4.15 -14.86
C ASP A 18 -34.29 2.71 -15.38
N GLY A 19 -33.63 1.73 -14.73
CA GLY A 19 -33.72 0.33 -15.16
C GLY A 19 -32.67 -0.62 -14.62
N LYS A 20 -32.57 -1.80 -15.23
CA LYS A 20 -31.61 -2.85 -14.89
C LYS A 20 -30.92 -3.34 -16.16
N ILE A 21 -29.63 -3.59 -16.10
CA ILE A 21 -28.85 -4.25 -17.16
C ILE A 21 -28.37 -5.61 -16.64
N LEU A 22 -28.53 -6.62 -17.46
CA LEU A 22 -27.93 -7.94 -17.26
C LEU A 22 -26.59 -7.96 -17.99
N LEU A 23 -25.51 -8.05 -17.26
CA LEU A 23 -24.15 -8.08 -17.82
C LEU A 23 -23.56 -9.47 -17.69
N ASP A 24 -23.03 -10.01 -18.77
CA ASP A 24 -22.29 -11.27 -18.75
C ASP A 24 -21.05 -11.15 -17.87
N VAL A 25 -20.72 -12.22 -17.13
CA VAL A 25 -19.57 -12.30 -16.23
C VAL A 25 -18.25 -11.98 -16.96
N LYS A 26 -18.15 -12.28 -18.25
CA LYS A 26 -16.98 -11.94 -19.11
C LYS A 26 -16.66 -10.45 -19.20
N TYR A 27 -17.60 -9.58 -18.84
CA TYR A 27 -17.42 -8.12 -18.83
C TYR A 27 -17.23 -7.55 -17.41
N LEU A 28 -17.02 -8.41 -16.40
CA LEU A 28 -16.77 -7.96 -15.03
C LEU A 28 -15.47 -7.14 -14.90
N ASP A 29 -14.48 -7.39 -15.76
CA ASP A 29 -13.26 -6.59 -15.87
C ASP A 29 -13.53 -5.10 -16.18
N LYS A 30 -14.65 -4.81 -16.87
CA LYS A 30 -15.09 -3.45 -17.24
C LYS A 30 -15.84 -2.74 -16.12
N ILE A 31 -16.19 -3.46 -15.03
CA ILE A 31 -16.82 -2.90 -13.84
C ILE A 31 -15.75 -2.65 -12.77
N SER A 32 -15.83 -1.50 -12.12
CA SER A 32 -14.99 -1.17 -10.98
C SER A 32 -15.83 -0.73 -9.81
N PHE A 33 -15.39 -1.08 -8.61
CA PHE A 33 -16.08 -0.70 -7.39
C PHE A 33 -16.01 0.82 -7.20
N PHE A 34 -17.15 1.46 -7.01
CA PHE A 34 -17.21 2.92 -6.89
C PHE A 34 -17.02 3.40 -5.45
N ALA A 35 -17.70 2.76 -4.49
CA ALA A 35 -17.66 3.14 -3.08
C ALA A 35 -18.04 1.97 -2.17
N PRO A 36 -17.58 1.94 -0.90
CA PRO A 36 -17.99 0.93 0.07
C PRO A 36 -19.49 1.07 0.43
N ARG A 37 -20.05 0.05 1.10
CA ARG A 37 -21.47 -0.11 1.47
C ARG A 37 -22.18 1.10 2.11
N ALA A 38 -21.47 2.17 2.48
CA ALA A 38 -22.09 3.43 2.95
C ALA A 38 -22.81 4.23 1.85
N ALA A 39 -22.83 3.73 0.62
CA ALA A 39 -23.46 4.36 -0.54
C ALA A 39 -24.96 4.02 -0.71
N GLU A 40 -25.62 3.47 0.31
CA GLU A 40 -27.07 3.20 0.27
C GLU A 40 -27.91 4.46 -0.01
N ASP A 41 -27.36 5.65 0.23
CA ASP A 41 -27.99 6.96 -0.05
C ASP A 41 -27.51 7.62 -1.35
N MET A 42 -26.66 6.99 -2.17
CA MET A 42 -26.25 7.58 -3.45
C MET A 42 -27.35 7.40 -4.49
N ARG A 43 -27.74 8.51 -5.14
CA ARG A 43 -28.62 8.43 -6.31
C ARG A 43 -27.94 7.61 -7.38
N LEU A 44 -28.64 6.62 -7.88
CA LEU A 44 -28.19 5.81 -9.00
C LEU A 44 -28.04 6.69 -10.25
N ASP A 45 -27.04 6.40 -11.08
CA ASP A 45 -26.93 7.06 -12.39
C ASP A 45 -28.01 6.51 -13.33
N SER A 46 -28.43 7.35 -14.30
CA SER A 46 -29.41 6.98 -15.33
C SER A 46 -28.70 6.48 -16.58
N MET A 47 -29.23 5.45 -17.23
CA MET A 47 -28.72 4.90 -18.48
C MET A 47 -28.77 5.93 -19.63
N ASN A 48 -29.72 6.87 -19.57
CA ASN A 48 -29.90 7.89 -20.60
C ASN A 48 -28.85 9.01 -20.55
N LYS A 49 -27.97 9.07 -19.54
CA LYS A 49 -26.97 10.15 -19.37
C LYS A 49 -25.52 9.70 -19.67
N VAL A 50 -25.33 8.87 -20.67
CA VAL A 50 -24.01 8.27 -21.07
C VAL A 50 -22.92 9.34 -21.28
N GLY A 51 -23.24 10.50 -21.83
CA GLY A 51 -22.26 11.57 -22.08
C GLY A 51 -21.61 12.15 -20.82
N LYS A 52 -22.34 12.11 -19.69
CA LYS A 52 -21.83 12.61 -18.40
C LYS A 52 -20.73 11.72 -17.84
N TRP A 53 -20.88 10.41 -17.96
CA TRP A 53 -19.89 9.43 -17.55
C TRP A 53 -18.62 9.49 -18.42
N LYS A 54 -18.79 9.59 -19.75
CA LYS A 54 -17.67 9.73 -20.70
C LYS A 54 -16.79 10.95 -20.37
N ARG A 55 -17.41 12.11 -20.06
CA ARG A 55 -16.68 13.33 -19.63
C ARG A 55 -15.97 13.16 -18.29
N LYS A 56 -16.60 12.50 -17.31
CA LYS A 56 -15.97 12.21 -16.01
C LYS A 56 -14.75 11.33 -16.18
N LYS A 57 -14.86 10.28 -16.98
CA LYS A 57 -13.80 9.33 -17.30
C LYS A 57 -12.61 10.03 -17.97
N GLN A 58 -12.88 10.86 -18.97
CA GLN A 58 -11.87 11.61 -19.71
C GLN A 58 -11.10 12.57 -18.79
N LYS A 59 -11.80 13.38 -18.00
CA LYS A 59 -11.17 14.29 -17.02
C LYS A 59 -10.32 13.56 -15.98
N SER A 60 -10.74 12.37 -15.57
CA SER A 60 -9.97 11.56 -14.61
C SER A 60 -8.71 10.98 -15.25
N TYR A 61 -8.76 10.63 -16.54
CA TYR A 61 -7.60 10.18 -17.29
C TYR A 61 -6.58 11.32 -17.50
N GLU A 62 -7.04 12.49 -17.94
CA GLU A 62 -6.18 13.67 -18.12
C GLU A 62 -5.44 14.02 -16.83
N LYS A 63 -6.14 14.06 -15.70
CA LYS A 63 -5.53 14.30 -14.39
C LYS A 63 -4.54 13.20 -13.97
N ALA A 64 -4.82 11.94 -14.28
CA ALA A 64 -3.89 10.85 -14.02
C ALA A 64 -2.62 11.01 -14.88
N HIS A 65 -2.77 11.43 -16.13
CA HIS A 65 -1.66 11.67 -17.04
C HIS A 65 -0.79 12.84 -16.61
N GLU A 66 -1.38 14.01 -16.29
CA GLU A 66 -0.66 15.16 -15.73
C GLU A 66 0.12 14.80 -14.45
N PHE A 67 -0.50 14.00 -13.57
CA PHE A 67 0.15 13.53 -12.36
C PHE A 67 1.37 12.65 -12.68
N VAL A 68 1.23 11.73 -13.63
CA VAL A 68 2.32 10.85 -14.06
C VAL A 68 3.44 11.65 -14.72
N GLU A 69 3.13 12.55 -15.65
CA GLU A 69 4.11 13.40 -16.31
C GLU A 69 4.93 14.21 -15.31
N SER A 70 4.27 14.80 -14.31
CA SER A 70 4.97 15.54 -13.24
C SER A 70 5.97 14.70 -12.43
N MET A 71 5.85 13.38 -12.49
CA MET A 71 6.70 12.45 -11.75
C MET A 71 7.78 11.79 -12.61
N VAL A 72 7.51 11.64 -13.90
CA VAL A 72 8.40 10.89 -14.81
C VAL A 72 9.80 11.42 -14.80
N ASP A 73 10.01 12.73 -14.80
CA ASP A 73 11.34 13.33 -14.79
C ASP A 73 12.17 12.89 -13.58
N SER A 74 11.52 12.78 -12.40
CA SER A 74 12.20 12.38 -11.17
C SER A 74 12.48 10.87 -11.10
N TYR A 75 11.66 10.04 -11.76
CA TYR A 75 11.79 8.59 -11.74
C TYR A 75 12.59 8.06 -12.94
N ALA A 76 12.48 8.68 -14.12
CA ALA A 76 13.26 8.32 -15.30
C ALA A 76 14.76 8.44 -15.05
N GLN A 77 15.20 9.45 -14.28
CA GLN A 77 16.60 9.59 -13.89
C GLN A 77 17.12 8.40 -13.08
N ARG A 78 16.26 7.74 -12.31
CA ARG A 78 16.63 6.56 -11.50
C ARG A 78 16.71 5.28 -12.33
N ASP A 79 15.84 5.13 -13.33
CA ASP A 79 15.83 3.94 -14.20
C ASP A 79 17.07 3.84 -15.08
N VAL A 80 17.75 4.96 -15.33
CA VAL A 80 19.03 5.04 -16.08
C VAL A 80 20.25 4.70 -15.20
N TYR A 81 20.10 4.81 -13.86
CA TYR A 81 21.20 4.54 -12.95
C TYR A 81 21.45 3.03 -12.81
N ILE A 82 22.67 2.62 -13.09
CA ILE A 82 23.13 1.23 -12.91
C ILE A 82 24.00 1.19 -11.65
N ASN A 83 23.57 0.42 -10.66
CA ASN A 83 24.35 0.13 -9.46
C ASN A 83 25.19 -1.14 -9.69
N LYS A 84 26.37 -1.20 -9.09
CA LYS A 84 27.05 -2.49 -8.94
C LYS A 84 26.31 -3.28 -7.88
N GLY A 85 25.95 -4.54 -8.16
CA GLY A 85 25.37 -5.47 -7.21
C GLY A 85 26.21 -5.52 -5.92
N LEU A 86 25.54 -5.69 -4.78
CA LEU A 86 26.22 -5.81 -3.49
C LEU A 86 26.75 -7.23 -3.31
N GLU A 87 28.04 -7.33 -3.02
CA GLU A 87 28.67 -8.55 -2.51
C GLU A 87 28.75 -8.45 -0.99
N PHE A 88 28.58 -9.53 -0.27
CA PHE A 88 28.64 -9.50 1.18
C PHE A 88 29.07 -10.86 1.76
N ASP A 89 29.70 -10.78 2.91
CA ASP A 89 30.07 -11.94 3.73
C ASP A 89 28.81 -12.57 4.32
N GLU A 90 28.45 -13.76 3.85
CA GLU A 90 27.25 -14.49 4.30
C GLU A 90 27.36 -14.91 5.77
N GLU A 91 28.55 -15.25 6.27
CA GLU A 91 28.75 -15.68 7.66
C GLU A 91 28.53 -14.52 8.63
N LEU A 92 29.16 -13.36 8.35
CA LEU A 92 28.99 -12.16 9.18
C LEU A 92 27.55 -11.65 9.14
N PHE A 93 26.88 -11.74 7.98
CA PHE A 93 25.48 -11.40 7.86
C PHE A 93 24.58 -12.38 8.63
N ALA A 94 24.88 -13.69 8.61
CA ALA A 94 24.15 -14.69 9.39
C ALA A 94 24.29 -14.46 10.91
N LEU A 95 25.48 -14.07 11.37
CA LEU A 95 25.69 -13.65 12.76
C LEU A 95 24.83 -12.45 13.14
N PHE A 96 24.72 -11.46 12.24
CA PHE A 96 23.83 -10.30 12.47
C PHE A 96 22.37 -10.74 12.57
N LEU A 97 21.90 -11.64 11.71
CA LEU A 97 20.54 -12.18 11.77
C LEU A 97 20.29 -12.94 13.06
N SER A 98 21.23 -13.80 13.48
CA SER A 98 21.10 -14.61 14.71
C SER A 98 21.08 -13.78 15.99
N SER A 99 21.64 -12.56 15.98
CA SER A 99 21.60 -11.64 17.12
C SER A 99 20.23 -10.99 17.32
N PHE A 100 19.26 -11.21 16.43
CA PHE A 100 17.87 -10.78 16.62
C PHE A 100 17.15 -11.72 17.60
N PRO A 101 16.61 -11.20 18.73
CA PRO A 101 16.11 -12.05 19.82
C PRO A 101 14.75 -12.70 19.52
N TYR A 102 14.17 -12.48 18.35
CA TYR A 102 12.85 -13.00 17.98
C TYR A 102 12.93 -13.85 16.71
N MET A 103 12.00 -14.80 16.60
CA MET A 103 11.83 -15.55 15.36
C MET A 103 11.09 -14.71 14.31
N ASP A 104 11.56 -14.77 13.07
CA ASP A 104 10.90 -14.10 11.96
C ASP A 104 9.50 -14.64 11.71
N THR A 105 8.57 -13.74 11.40
CA THR A 105 7.29 -14.14 10.82
C THR A 105 7.49 -14.54 9.34
N PRO A 106 6.57 -15.34 8.75
CA PRO A 106 6.64 -15.69 7.33
C PRO A 106 6.75 -14.45 6.42
N ASP A 107 6.01 -13.38 6.75
CA ASP A 107 6.04 -12.13 5.99
C ASP A 107 7.40 -11.43 6.11
N GLN A 108 7.99 -11.38 7.32
CA GLN A 108 9.31 -10.78 7.51
C GLN A 108 10.36 -11.50 6.66
N SER A 109 10.35 -12.84 6.65
CA SER A 109 11.26 -13.63 5.84
C SER A 109 11.05 -13.40 4.34
N HIS A 110 9.79 -13.34 3.89
CA HIS A 110 9.46 -13.09 2.49
C HIS A 110 9.86 -11.66 2.06
N VAL A 111 9.51 -10.68 2.86
CA VAL A 111 9.85 -9.27 2.61
C VAL A 111 11.35 -9.06 2.59
N TRP A 112 12.08 -9.71 3.52
CA TRP A 112 13.54 -9.65 3.52
C TRP A 112 14.15 -10.21 2.24
N LYS A 113 13.68 -11.36 1.75
CA LYS A 113 14.13 -11.94 0.47
C LYS A 113 13.94 -10.95 -0.70
N ASN A 114 12.81 -10.28 -0.75
CA ASN A 114 12.52 -9.29 -1.80
C ASN A 114 13.43 -8.06 -1.70
N ILE A 115 13.66 -7.53 -0.49
CA ILE A 115 14.55 -6.39 -0.26
C ILE A 115 16.00 -6.76 -0.58
N LYS A 116 16.45 -7.96 -0.17
CA LYS A 116 17.79 -8.48 -0.50
C LYS A 116 17.97 -8.56 -2.02
N LYS A 117 16.98 -9.10 -2.75
CA LYS A 117 17.00 -9.16 -4.21
C LYS A 117 17.11 -7.76 -4.84
N ASP A 118 16.32 -6.79 -4.36
CA ASP A 118 16.38 -5.42 -4.87
C ASP A 118 17.74 -4.76 -4.60
N LEU A 119 18.32 -4.95 -3.40
CA LEU A 119 19.61 -4.35 -3.03
C LEU A 119 20.78 -4.94 -3.81
N CYS A 120 20.70 -6.24 -4.17
CA CYS A 120 21.70 -6.92 -4.97
C CYS A 120 21.49 -6.78 -6.48
N SER A 121 20.41 -6.10 -6.92
CA SER A 121 20.16 -5.84 -8.33
C SER A 121 20.99 -4.66 -8.85
N ASP A 122 21.09 -4.56 -10.16
CA ASP A 122 21.75 -3.47 -10.86
C ASP A 122 20.98 -2.13 -10.83
N ARG A 123 19.75 -2.13 -10.31
CA ARG A 123 18.89 -0.93 -10.24
C ARG A 123 18.70 -0.45 -8.81
N PRO A 124 18.62 0.88 -8.59
CA PRO A 124 18.35 1.41 -7.26
C PRO A 124 16.99 0.96 -6.74
N MET A 125 16.96 0.31 -5.58
CA MET A 125 15.71 -0.07 -4.92
C MET A 125 14.83 1.16 -4.64
N HIS A 126 13.53 1.07 -4.94
CA HIS A 126 12.53 2.04 -4.49
C HIS A 126 11.33 1.29 -3.91
N ARG A 127 11.33 1.10 -2.59
CA ARG A 127 10.37 0.23 -1.91
C ARG A 127 9.67 0.90 -0.74
N LEU A 128 8.36 0.64 -0.65
CA LEU A 128 7.53 0.99 0.50
C LEU A 128 7.29 -0.27 1.35
N LEU A 129 7.70 -0.23 2.61
CA LEU A 129 7.44 -1.27 3.59
C LEU A 129 6.24 -0.87 4.46
N CYS A 130 5.12 -1.54 4.28
CA CYS A 130 3.91 -1.35 5.05
C CYS A 130 3.78 -2.43 6.12
N GLY A 131 3.34 -2.05 7.32
CA GLY A 131 3.05 -3.01 8.38
C GLY A 131 2.66 -2.29 9.66
N ASP A 132 1.82 -2.90 10.46
CA ASP A 132 1.37 -2.31 11.72
C ASP A 132 2.54 -1.97 12.65
N VAL A 133 2.29 -1.10 13.62
CA VAL A 133 3.28 -0.74 14.63
C VAL A 133 3.69 -2.02 15.39
N GLY A 134 5.01 -2.27 15.52
CA GLY A 134 5.54 -3.46 16.20
C GLY A 134 5.61 -4.74 15.35
N PHE A 135 5.44 -4.66 14.02
CA PHE A 135 5.59 -5.80 13.10
C PHE A 135 7.02 -5.99 12.59
N GLY A 136 7.99 -5.31 13.17
CA GLY A 136 9.41 -5.49 12.84
C GLY A 136 9.91 -4.72 11.62
N LYS A 137 9.21 -3.66 11.17
CA LYS A 137 9.69 -2.79 10.08
C LYS A 137 11.12 -2.29 10.32
N THR A 138 11.41 -1.87 11.55
CA THR A 138 12.74 -1.37 11.94
C THR A 138 13.82 -2.44 11.82
N GLU A 139 13.52 -3.70 12.16
CA GLU A 139 14.48 -4.81 11.99
C GLU A 139 14.81 -5.04 10.50
N ILE A 140 13.81 -4.99 9.63
CA ILE A 140 14.03 -5.09 8.17
C ILE A 140 14.91 -3.94 7.67
N ALA A 141 14.69 -2.72 8.16
CA ALA A 141 15.54 -1.56 7.83
C ALA A 141 16.97 -1.72 8.36
N MET A 142 17.16 -2.29 9.56
CA MET A 142 18.48 -2.60 10.10
C MET A 142 19.22 -3.63 9.25
N ARG A 143 18.56 -4.70 8.82
CA ARG A 143 19.14 -5.71 7.91
C ARG A 143 19.59 -5.10 6.59
N ALA A 144 18.75 -4.25 5.98
CA ALA A 144 19.11 -3.53 4.78
C ALA A 144 20.33 -2.60 5.02
N SER A 145 20.33 -1.88 6.13
CA SER A 145 21.44 -0.99 6.51
C SER A 145 22.74 -1.76 6.74
N PHE A 146 22.67 -2.92 7.41
CA PHE A 146 23.84 -3.74 7.67
C PHE A 146 24.47 -4.29 6.39
N LEU A 147 23.64 -4.75 5.45
CA LEU A 147 24.11 -5.22 4.14
C LEU A 147 24.92 -4.13 3.38
N LEU A 148 24.46 -2.88 3.43
CA LEU A 148 25.20 -1.74 2.85
C LEU A 148 26.49 -1.47 3.61
N CYS A 149 26.47 -1.53 4.95
CA CYS A 149 27.67 -1.30 5.77
C CYS A 149 28.77 -2.34 5.50
N LEU A 150 28.41 -3.61 5.27
CA LEU A 150 29.36 -4.66 4.86
C LEU A 150 30.08 -4.32 3.55
N ASN A 151 29.44 -3.57 2.67
CA ASN A 151 30.02 -3.08 1.41
C ASN A 151 30.67 -1.69 1.55
N SER A 152 31.00 -1.26 2.76
CA SER A 152 31.57 0.07 3.02
C SER A 152 30.71 1.23 2.49
N LYS A 153 29.40 1.02 2.35
CA LYS A 153 28.42 2.01 1.90
C LYS A 153 27.78 2.71 3.09
N GLN A 154 27.37 3.95 2.89
CA GLN A 154 26.79 4.78 3.95
C GLN A 154 25.28 4.85 3.86
N VAL A 155 24.64 4.93 5.04
CA VAL A 155 23.19 4.88 5.22
C VAL A 155 22.69 6.11 5.94
N LEU A 156 21.63 6.72 5.43
CA LEU A 156 20.86 7.75 6.13
C LEU A 156 19.54 7.19 6.62
N VAL A 157 19.18 7.48 7.88
CA VAL A 157 17.89 7.10 8.46
C VAL A 157 17.16 8.37 8.88
N LEU A 158 15.99 8.62 8.28
CA LEU A 158 15.17 9.81 8.52
C LEU A 158 14.02 9.48 9.45
N ALA A 159 13.93 10.23 10.55
CA ALA A 159 12.83 10.17 11.52
C ALA A 159 12.04 11.49 11.51
N PRO A 160 10.69 11.46 11.62
CA PRO A 160 9.89 12.69 11.57
C PRO A 160 10.02 13.57 12.80
N THR A 161 10.38 12.99 13.95
CA THR A 161 10.50 13.72 15.23
C THR A 161 11.80 13.43 15.95
N THR A 162 12.21 14.36 16.80
CA THR A 162 13.44 14.22 17.62
C THR A 162 13.37 13.01 18.55
N ILE A 163 12.20 12.74 19.13
CA ILE A 163 12.01 11.60 20.05
C ILE A 163 12.20 10.28 19.32
N LEU A 164 11.60 10.14 18.14
CA LEU A 164 11.77 8.94 17.31
C LEU A 164 13.21 8.79 16.82
N CYS A 165 13.88 9.90 16.49
CA CYS A 165 15.30 9.91 16.14
C CYS A 165 16.16 9.36 17.28
N GLU A 166 15.93 9.78 18.51
CA GLU A 166 16.64 9.27 19.69
C GLU A 166 16.37 7.77 19.92
N GLN A 167 15.13 7.32 19.74
CA GLN A 167 14.78 5.90 19.87
C GLN A 167 15.44 5.04 18.79
N LEU A 168 15.37 5.47 17.53
CA LEU A 168 16.04 4.76 16.43
C LEU A 168 17.54 4.72 16.65
N PHE A 169 18.14 5.85 17.08
CA PHE A 169 19.57 5.89 17.38
C PHE A 169 19.96 4.88 18.46
N ALA A 170 19.24 4.82 19.58
CA ALA A 170 19.49 3.85 20.64
C ALA A 170 19.39 2.41 20.10
N CYS A 171 18.29 2.08 19.40
CA CYS A 171 18.08 0.74 18.83
C CYS A 171 19.16 0.35 17.83
N PHE A 172 19.52 1.27 16.91
CA PHE A 172 20.59 1.01 15.93
C PHE A 172 21.94 0.87 16.61
N LYS A 173 22.28 1.77 17.52
CA LYS A 173 23.54 1.73 18.25
C LYS A 173 23.71 0.42 19.01
N ASP A 174 22.70 0.01 19.78
CA ASP A 174 22.75 -1.24 20.55
C ASP A 174 22.92 -2.46 19.63
N ARG A 175 22.21 -2.50 18.50
CA ARG A 175 22.22 -3.60 17.55
C ARG A 175 23.52 -3.70 16.75
N PHE A 176 24.11 -2.57 16.37
CA PHE A 176 25.27 -2.50 15.50
C PHE A 176 26.61 -2.44 16.24
N ASN A 177 26.60 -2.17 17.53
CA ASN A 177 27.81 -1.98 18.33
C ASN A 177 28.73 -3.21 18.30
N ALA A 178 28.15 -4.42 18.33
CA ALA A 178 28.92 -5.68 18.29
C ALA A 178 29.58 -5.96 16.93
N PHE A 179 29.23 -5.24 15.88
CA PHE A 179 29.65 -5.46 14.51
C PHE A 179 30.59 -4.37 13.99
N GLY A 180 31.09 -3.48 14.87
CA GLY A 180 32.03 -2.42 14.48
C GLY A 180 31.44 -1.31 13.61
N VAL A 181 30.11 -1.26 13.44
CA VAL A 181 29.43 -0.24 12.62
C VAL A 181 29.19 1.01 13.45
N ARG A 182 29.74 2.12 13.01
CA ARG A 182 29.60 3.41 13.70
C ARG A 182 28.30 4.09 13.33
N VAL A 183 27.44 4.33 14.35
CA VAL A 183 26.15 5.00 14.22
C VAL A 183 26.23 6.36 14.92
N GLU A 184 25.83 7.42 14.24
CA GLU A 184 25.74 8.79 14.75
C GLU A 184 24.35 9.37 14.50
N ARG A 185 24.04 10.49 15.16
CA ARG A 185 22.75 11.16 15.03
C ARG A 185 22.87 12.66 14.87
N ILE A 186 21.89 13.22 14.18
CA ILE A 186 21.70 14.67 14.02
C ILE A 186 20.29 15.03 14.48
N SER A 187 20.20 15.81 15.55
CA SER A 187 18.92 16.33 16.03
C SER A 187 19.11 17.73 16.62
N ARG A 188 18.01 18.46 16.79
CA ARG A 188 18.06 19.78 17.44
C ARG A 188 18.55 19.72 18.90
N LEU A 189 18.57 18.54 19.51
CA LEU A 189 19.05 18.30 20.86
C LEU A 189 20.54 17.96 20.91
N THR A 190 21.15 17.64 19.78
CA THR A 190 22.56 17.23 19.70
C THR A 190 23.45 18.45 19.54
N LYS A 191 24.32 18.70 20.50
CA LYS A 191 25.27 19.84 20.48
C LYS A 191 26.38 19.71 19.42
N LYS A 192 26.64 18.50 18.91
CA LYS A 192 27.74 18.15 18.00
C LYS A 192 27.28 17.84 16.56
N ASN A 193 26.19 18.44 16.09
CA ASN A 193 25.65 18.13 14.75
C ASN A 193 26.69 18.30 13.64
N ASN A 194 27.44 19.42 13.62
CA ASN A 194 28.45 19.68 12.59
C ASN A 194 29.57 18.64 12.61
N GLN A 195 29.96 18.14 13.78
CA GLN A 195 30.98 17.10 13.91
C GLN A 195 30.48 15.76 13.36
N SER A 196 29.24 15.36 13.66
CA SER A 196 28.65 14.12 13.10
C SER A 196 28.45 14.21 11.59
N ILE A 197 28.14 15.40 11.04
CA ILE A 197 28.11 15.65 9.60
C ILE A 197 29.50 15.45 9.00
N GLY A 198 30.54 16.08 9.58
CA GLY A 198 31.93 15.94 9.14
C GLY A 198 32.37 14.48 9.09
N PHE A 199 32.17 13.74 10.18
CA PHE A 199 32.51 12.32 10.26
C PHE A 199 31.78 11.46 9.21
N PHE A 200 30.53 11.78 8.88
CA PHE A 200 29.82 11.09 7.80
C PHE A 200 30.41 11.41 6.45
N LEU A 201 30.69 12.68 6.15
CA LEU A 201 31.29 13.10 4.88
C LEU A 201 32.71 12.53 4.69
N GLU A 202 33.46 12.35 5.76
CA GLU A 202 34.79 11.72 5.78
C GLU A 202 34.71 10.16 5.82
N LYS A 203 33.53 9.59 5.69
CA LYS A 203 33.27 8.12 5.73
C LYS A 203 33.70 7.43 7.04
N GLN A 204 33.87 8.18 8.11
CA GLN A 204 34.15 7.64 9.45
C GLN A 204 32.89 7.12 10.16
N VAL A 205 31.70 7.48 9.67
CA VAL A 205 30.40 7.05 10.18
C VAL A 205 29.67 6.29 9.07
N ASN A 206 29.18 5.10 9.40
CA ASN A 206 28.47 4.23 8.49
C ASN A 206 26.99 4.60 8.39
N ILE A 207 26.35 4.88 9.53
CA ILE A 207 24.91 5.16 9.63
C ILE A 207 24.70 6.49 10.33
N LEU A 208 23.99 7.41 9.67
CA LEU A 208 23.62 8.69 10.24
C LEU A 208 22.10 8.79 10.36
N ILE A 209 21.61 8.96 11.60
CA ILE A 209 20.19 9.04 11.91
C ILE A 209 19.81 10.49 12.21
N GLY A 210 18.73 11.00 11.63
CA GLY A 210 18.33 12.37 11.93
C GLY A 210 16.91 12.72 11.50
N THR A 211 16.55 13.95 11.79
CA THR A 211 15.26 14.53 11.41
C THR A 211 15.36 15.26 10.07
N HIS A 212 14.35 16.07 9.74
CA HIS A 212 14.38 16.97 8.56
C HIS A 212 15.65 17.83 8.45
N ALA A 213 16.47 17.90 9.51
CA ALA A 213 17.76 18.60 9.46
C ALA A 213 18.71 18.00 8.41
N ILE A 214 18.69 16.68 8.21
CA ILE A 214 19.50 16.00 7.18
C ILE A 214 19.14 16.51 5.77
N LEU A 215 17.86 16.77 5.52
CA LEU A 215 17.39 17.22 4.19
C LEU A 215 17.91 18.61 3.79
N LYS A 216 18.46 19.37 4.73
CA LYS A 216 19.08 20.68 4.45
C LYS A 216 20.48 20.55 3.83
N GLU A 217 21.15 19.44 4.11
CA GLU A 217 22.54 19.17 3.69
C GLU A 217 22.54 18.25 2.46
N GLU A 218 22.60 18.83 1.27
CA GLU A 218 22.56 18.11 0.00
C GLU A 218 23.73 17.14 -0.16
N ARG A 219 24.90 17.47 0.41
CA ARG A 219 26.08 16.60 0.41
C ARG A 219 25.84 15.27 1.11
N LEU A 220 25.05 15.25 2.19
CA LEU A 220 24.69 14.00 2.89
C LEU A 220 23.82 13.12 2.00
N LEU A 221 22.85 13.73 1.29
CA LEU A 221 21.96 12.99 0.39
C LEU A 221 22.73 12.37 -0.79
N SER A 222 23.66 13.13 -1.40
CA SER A 222 24.43 12.64 -2.55
C SER A 222 25.44 11.54 -2.20
N GLN A 223 25.88 11.47 -0.95
CA GLN A 223 26.85 10.47 -0.50
C GLN A 223 26.20 9.17 -0.02
N ALA A 224 24.94 9.21 0.37
CA ALA A 224 24.21 8.05 0.86
C ALA A 224 23.97 7.01 -0.24
N SER A 225 24.17 5.74 0.08
CA SER A 225 23.84 4.62 -0.79
C SER A 225 22.48 3.98 -0.44
N LEU A 226 22.00 4.19 0.79
CA LEU A 226 20.64 3.83 1.22
C LEU A 226 20.05 4.98 2.04
N ILE A 227 18.83 5.36 1.73
CA ILE A 227 18.02 6.27 2.54
C ILE A 227 16.80 5.51 3.05
N VAL A 228 16.73 5.37 4.38
CA VAL A 228 15.59 4.82 5.09
C VAL A 228 14.74 5.97 5.63
N VAL A 229 13.44 5.97 5.35
CA VAL A 229 12.50 7.00 5.84
C VAL A 229 11.44 6.33 6.71
N ASP A 230 11.48 6.59 8.00
CA ASP A 230 10.44 6.09 8.91
C ASP A 230 9.25 7.05 8.96
N GLU A 231 8.04 6.48 9.07
CA GLU A 231 6.76 7.19 9.03
C GLU A 231 6.69 8.20 7.86
N GLU A 232 6.93 7.70 6.65
CA GLU A 232 7.04 8.48 5.40
C GLU A 232 5.90 9.49 5.21
N HIS A 233 4.71 9.20 5.75
CA HIS A 233 3.55 10.07 5.66
C HIS A 233 3.73 11.43 6.37
N ARG A 234 4.74 11.56 7.23
CA ARG A 234 5.09 12.80 7.93
C ARG A 234 6.03 13.72 7.15
N PHE A 235 6.60 13.22 6.05
CA PHE A 235 7.46 13.99 5.19
C PHE A 235 6.66 14.59 4.03
N GLY A 236 6.91 15.87 3.75
CA GLY A 236 6.26 16.59 2.67
C GLY A 236 6.63 16.05 1.27
N VAL A 237 5.82 16.42 0.28
CA VAL A 237 6.11 16.08 -1.13
C VAL A 237 7.44 16.65 -1.56
N LYS A 238 7.72 17.92 -1.24
CA LYS A 238 8.98 18.60 -1.56
C LYS A 238 10.20 17.92 -0.92
N ASP A 239 10.05 17.36 0.29
CA ASP A 239 11.12 16.63 0.95
C ASP A 239 11.48 15.35 0.19
N LYS A 240 10.46 14.62 -0.27
CA LYS A 240 10.61 13.38 -1.05
C LYS A 240 11.23 13.65 -2.42
N GLU A 241 10.76 14.68 -3.12
CA GLU A 241 11.32 15.13 -4.40
C GLU A 241 12.78 15.57 -4.24
N LYS A 242 13.11 16.25 -3.15
CA LYS A 242 14.48 16.63 -2.83
C LYS A 242 15.39 15.42 -2.65
N ILE A 243 14.95 14.40 -1.91
CA ILE A 243 15.70 13.15 -1.74
C ILE A 243 15.95 12.50 -3.11
N LEU A 244 14.93 12.33 -3.93
CA LEU A 244 15.05 11.67 -5.23
C LEU A 244 15.96 12.45 -6.20
N LYS A 245 15.90 13.78 -6.17
CA LYS A 245 16.71 14.67 -7.01
C LYS A 245 18.20 14.60 -6.68
N PHE A 246 18.56 14.63 -5.38
CA PHE A 246 19.96 14.67 -4.95
C PHE A 246 20.60 13.29 -4.76
N SER A 247 19.81 12.22 -4.84
CA SER A 247 20.29 10.84 -4.66
C SER A 247 19.67 9.87 -5.69
N PRO A 248 19.80 10.11 -6.99
CA PRO A 248 19.12 9.29 -8.00
C PRO A 248 19.59 7.83 -8.00
N GLY A 249 20.86 7.55 -7.75
CA GLY A 249 21.43 6.19 -7.66
C GLY A 249 21.30 5.53 -6.28
N CYS A 250 20.69 6.19 -5.30
CA CYS A 250 20.58 5.68 -3.93
C CYS A 250 19.39 4.72 -3.80
N HIS A 251 19.55 3.63 -3.02
CA HIS A 251 18.43 2.79 -2.60
C HIS A 251 17.52 3.59 -1.65
N TYR A 252 16.21 3.49 -1.85
CA TYR A 252 15.22 4.21 -1.05
C TYR A 252 14.22 3.23 -0.43
N LEU A 253 14.26 3.10 0.90
CA LEU A 253 13.35 2.29 1.69
C LEU A 253 12.52 3.20 2.59
N SER A 254 11.23 3.28 2.36
CA SER A 254 10.35 3.97 3.28
C SER A 254 9.48 3.00 4.06
N MET A 255 9.12 3.41 5.26
CA MET A 255 8.31 2.61 6.18
C MET A 255 7.07 3.39 6.59
N SER A 256 5.94 2.69 6.70
CA SER A 256 4.71 3.29 7.23
C SER A 256 3.82 2.23 7.88
N ALA A 257 3.13 2.61 8.96
CA ALA A 257 2.06 1.80 9.53
C ALA A 257 0.76 1.92 8.72
N THR A 258 0.51 3.12 8.18
CA THR A 258 -0.65 3.45 7.35
C THR A 258 -0.16 4.25 6.15
N PRO A 259 0.02 3.63 4.98
CA PRO A 259 0.48 4.35 3.81
C PRO A 259 -0.52 5.46 3.45
N ILE A 260 0.01 6.65 3.13
CA ILE A 260 -0.83 7.71 2.62
C ILE A 260 -1.35 7.37 1.21
N PRO A 261 -2.51 7.93 0.84
CA PRO A 261 -3.11 7.73 -0.47
C PRO A 261 -2.14 7.84 -1.65
N ARG A 262 -1.28 8.87 -1.66
CA ARG A 262 -0.32 9.10 -2.74
C ARG A 262 0.79 8.03 -2.81
N SER A 263 1.36 7.62 -1.67
CA SER A 263 2.37 6.55 -1.63
C SER A 263 1.79 5.21 -2.06
N LEU A 264 0.55 4.93 -1.65
CA LEU A 264 -0.17 3.73 -2.05
C LEU A 264 -0.49 3.75 -3.56
N GLN A 265 -0.89 4.89 -4.12
CA GLN A 265 -1.11 5.05 -5.56
C GLN A 265 0.14 4.79 -6.38
N LEU A 266 1.29 5.36 -5.99
CA LEU A 266 2.58 5.13 -6.66
C LEU A 266 2.97 3.65 -6.65
N SER A 267 2.64 2.94 -5.58
CA SER A 267 2.89 1.51 -5.49
C SER A 267 1.92 0.70 -6.36
N LEU A 268 0.64 1.05 -6.37
CA LEU A 268 -0.37 0.40 -7.21
C LEU A 268 -0.19 0.68 -8.71
N SER A 269 0.46 1.79 -9.06
CA SER A 269 0.80 2.10 -10.46
C SER A 269 2.07 1.40 -10.95
N GLY A 270 2.76 0.63 -10.10
CA GLY A 270 4.00 -0.06 -10.46
C GLY A 270 5.25 0.84 -10.48
N VAL A 271 5.13 2.12 -10.10
CA VAL A 271 6.27 3.05 -9.99
C VAL A 271 7.18 2.69 -8.84
N ARG A 272 6.61 2.07 -7.82
CA ARG A 272 7.28 1.78 -6.57
C ARG A 272 6.89 0.40 -6.05
N ASN A 273 7.87 -0.39 -5.68
CA ASN A 273 7.61 -1.70 -5.08
C ASN A 273 6.98 -1.54 -3.70
N ILE A 274 6.04 -2.42 -3.36
CA ILE A 274 5.44 -2.49 -2.03
C ILE A 274 5.71 -3.85 -1.40
N SER A 275 5.97 -3.84 -0.11
CA SER A 275 6.03 -5.03 0.73
C SER A 275 5.16 -4.84 1.95
N THR A 276 4.39 -5.85 2.33
CA THR A 276 3.45 -5.78 3.45
C THR A 276 3.79 -6.80 4.52
N LEU A 277 3.81 -6.36 5.77
CA LEU A 277 3.89 -7.21 6.95
C LEU A 277 2.48 -7.29 7.56
N LEU A 278 1.78 -8.39 7.30
CA LEU A 278 0.39 -8.61 7.74
C LEU A 278 0.32 -9.60 8.91
N THR A 279 1.32 -10.48 9.04
CA THR A 279 1.41 -11.48 10.10
C THR A 279 2.02 -10.87 11.35
N ALA A 280 1.27 -10.87 12.44
CA ALA A 280 1.74 -10.38 13.74
C ALA A 280 2.77 -11.33 14.36
N PRO A 281 3.75 -10.82 15.13
CA PRO A 281 4.59 -11.64 16.01
C PRO A 281 3.74 -12.48 16.97
N LYS A 282 4.16 -13.74 17.23
CA LYS A 282 3.39 -14.72 18.04
C LYS A 282 3.00 -14.24 19.44
N SER A 283 3.80 -13.37 20.04
CA SER A 283 3.56 -12.85 21.40
C SER A 283 2.51 -11.76 21.50
N ARG A 284 1.99 -11.25 20.38
CA ARG A 284 1.12 -10.07 20.35
C ARG A 284 -0.36 -10.43 20.39
N LYS A 285 -1.09 -9.81 21.32
CA LYS A 285 -2.55 -9.96 21.43
C LYS A 285 -3.28 -8.85 20.64
N PRO A 286 -4.41 -9.15 20.01
CA PRO A 286 -5.27 -8.14 19.38
C PRO A 286 -5.77 -7.12 20.40
N ILE A 287 -5.88 -5.85 19.97
CA ILE A 287 -6.37 -4.76 20.83
C ILE A 287 -7.90 -4.78 20.78
N ILE A 288 -8.54 -5.00 21.94
CA ILE A 288 -10.00 -4.95 22.05
C ILE A 288 -10.45 -3.50 21.85
N THR A 289 -11.17 -3.27 20.75
CA THR A 289 -11.59 -1.92 20.34
C THR A 289 -13.08 -1.72 20.58
N ASN A 290 -13.45 -0.78 21.46
CA ASN A 290 -14.82 -0.46 21.82
C ASN A 290 -15.18 0.97 21.37
N VAL A 291 -16.35 1.12 20.73
CA VAL A 291 -16.94 2.43 20.38
C VAL A 291 -18.13 2.64 21.31
N LEU A 292 -18.04 3.64 22.19
CA LEU A 292 -19.02 3.84 23.27
C LEU A 292 -19.38 5.33 23.39
N TYR A 293 -20.53 5.59 23.96
CA TYR A 293 -20.93 6.96 24.32
C TYR A 293 -20.16 7.45 25.54
N TYR A 294 -19.70 8.71 25.45
CA TYR A 294 -19.01 9.35 26.56
C TYR A 294 -19.91 9.44 27.81
N SER A 295 -19.37 9.03 28.95
CA SER A 295 -19.93 9.35 30.28
C SER A 295 -18.79 9.43 31.32
N LYS A 296 -18.97 10.29 32.34
CA LYS A 296 -18.02 10.43 33.43
C LYS A 296 -17.83 9.10 34.18
N GLN A 297 -18.91 8.35 34.37
CA GLN A 297 -18.88 7.04 35.03
C GLN A 297 -18.07 6.01 34.24
N LEU A 298 -18.21 6.00 32.91
CA LEU A 298 -17.45 5.11 32.02
C LEU A 298 -15.94 5.39 32.13
N ILE A 299 -15.52 6.65 32.10
CA ILE A 299 -14.10 7.02 32.28
C ILE A 299 -13.57 6.52 33.62
N LYS A 300 -14.35 6.70 34.71
CA LYS A 300 -14.01 6.21 36.03
C LYS A 300 -13.79 4.68 36.03
N THR A 301 -14.70 3.94 35.44
CA THR A 301 -14.62 2.48 35.35
C THR A 301 -13.39 2.02 34.54
N ILE A 302 -13.10 2.66 33.40
CA ILE A 302 -11.94 2.34 32.56
C ILE A 302 -10.64 2.57 33.33
N ILE A 303 -10.53 3.72 34.03
CA ILE A 303 -9.33 4.06 34.81
C ILE A 303 -9.12 3.05 35.93
N LEU A 304 -10.14 2.76 36.71
CA LEU A 304 -10.05 1.78 37.81
C LEU A 304 -9.65 0.39 37.33
N SER A 305 -10.24 -0.06 36.21
CA SER A 305 -9.93 -1.35 35.60
C SER A 305 -8.47 -1.46 35.17
N GLU A 306 -7.86 -0.41 34.62
CA GLU A 306 -6.46 -0.47 34.18
C GLU A 306 -5.49 -0.30 35.33
N VAL A 307 -5.80 0.57 36.28
CA VAL A 307 -4.96 0.78 37.48
C VAL A 307 -4.91 -0.48 38.34
N SER A 308 -6.02 -1.21 38.50
CA SER A 308 -6.03 -2.51 39.21
C SER A 308 -5.08 -3.53 38.56
N ARG A 309 -4.80 -3.40 37.26
CA ARG A 309 -3.82 -4.21 36.52
C ARG A 309 -2.40 -3.66 36.54
N LYS A 310 -2.15 -2.57 37.29
CA LYS A 310 -0.87 -1.83 37.33
C LYS A 310 -0.40 -1.32 35.97
N GLY A 311 -1.33 -1.07 35.05
CA GLY A 311 -1.08 -0.52 33.74
C GLY A 311 -1.12 1.01 33.73
N GLN A 312 -0.65 1.61 32.64
CA GLN A 312 -0.73 3.05 32.39
C GLN A 312 -1.79 3.34 31.32
N ILE A 313 -2.34 4.55 31.35
CA ILE A 313 -3.46 4.95 30.50
C ILE A 313 -3.08 6.18 29.67
N TYR A 314 -3.36 6.10 28.37
CA TYR A 314 -3.43 7.26 27.50
C TYR A 314 -4.86 7.76 27.38
N ILE A 315 -5.08 9.07 27.50
CA ILE A 315 -6.35 9.72 27.17
C ILE A 315 -6.07 10.79 26.13
N VAL A 316 -6.71 10.69 24.97
CA VAL A 316 -6.45 11.57 23.82
C VAL A 316 -7.68 12.38 23.47
N ASP A 317 -7.52 13.68 23.27
CA ASP A 317 -8.54 14.58 22.72
C ASP A 317 -7.89 15.43 21.60
N ASN A 318 -8.69 15.92 20.67
CA ASN A 318 -8.20 16.77 19.58
C ASN A 318 -8.03 18.25 19.95
N SER A 319 -8.53 18.67 21.11
CA SER A 319 -8.52 20.07 21.58
C SER A 319 -7.63 20.26 22.80
N VAL A 320 -6.74 21.25 22.75
CA VAL A 320 -5.86 21.63 23.86
C VAL A 320 -6.66 22.04 25.11
N SER A 321 -7.77 22.79 24.92
CA SER A 321 -8.65 23.18 26.00
C SER A 321 -9.30 21.98 26.70
N ASN A 322 -9.79 21.02 25.92
CA ASN A 322 -10.37 19.79 26.46
C ASN A 322 -9.34 18.95 27.23
N VAL A 323 -8.09 18.86 26.74
CA VAL A 323 -7.01 18.13 27.42
C VAL A 323 -6.78 18.67 28.83
N LYS A 324 -6.75 20.00 29.01
CA LYS A 324 -6.60 20.63 30.33
C LYS A 324 -7.78 20.36 31.24
N ILE A 325 -9.02 20.51 30.73
CA ILE A 325 -10.26 20.22 31.47
C ILE A 325 -10.32 18.76 31.91
N LEU A 326 -10.02 17.82 30.98
CA LEU A 326 -9.98 16.38 31.28
C LEU A 326 -8.91 16.05 32.32
N CYS A 327 -7.73 16.65 32.24
CA CYS A 327 -6.66 16.44 33.20
C CYS A 327 -7.11 16.88 34.60
N SER A 328 -7.63 18.10 34.75
CA SER A 328 -8.14 18.61 36.02
C SER A 328 -9.27 17.76 36.59
N PHE A 329 -10.21 17.34 35.73
CA PHE A 329 -11.31 16.45 36.10
C PHE A 329 -10.81 15.09 36.60
N ILE A 330 -9.86 14.46 35.92
CA ILE A 330 -9.32 13.17 36.31
C ILE A 330 -8.51 13.28 37.59
N SER A 331 -7.70 14.33 37.74
CA SER A 331 -6.94 14.59 38.97
C SER A 331 -7.84 14.79 40.20
N SER A 332 -9.00 15.43 40.02
CA SER A 332 -9.98 15.59 41.11
C SER A 332 -10.70 14.29 41.47
N LEU A 333 -10.88 13.38 40.50
CA LEU A 333 -11.49 12.06 40.77
C LEU A 333 -10.53 11.05 41.39
N PHE A 334 -9.24 11.20 41.17
CA PHE A 334 -8.20 10.26 41.56
C PHE A 334 -6.99 11.01 42.15
N PRO A 335 -7.08 11.55 43.38
CA PRO A 335 -5.98 12.30 43.99
C PRO A 335 -4.70 11.47 44.18
N ASP A 336 -4.84 10.16 44.37
CA ASP A 336 -3.72 9.24 44.62
C ASP A 336 -2.94 8.87 43.34
N PHE A 337 -3.43 9.22 42.15
CA PHE A 337 -2.78 8.89 40.91
C PHE A 337 -2.07 10.08 40.30
N SER A 338 -0.86 9.85 39.80
CA SER A 338 -0.12 10.87 39.07
C SER A 338 -0.71 11.06 37.69
N VAL A 339 -1.36 12.19 37.45
CA VAL A 339 -1.96 12.61 36.18
C VAL A 339 -1.14 13.75 35.60
N SER A 340 -0.84 13.69 34.32
CA SER A 340 -0.18 14.79 33.60
C SER A 340 -0.77 14.99 32.24
N PHE A 341 -0.48 16.14 31.61
CA PHE A 341 -0.98 16.42 30.27
C PHE A 341 0.13 16.83 29.30
N LEU A 342 -0.13 16.63 28.01
CA LEU A 342 0.76 17.01 26.91
C LEU A 342 -0.02 17.60 25.73
N HIS A 343 0.50 18.69 25.17
CA HIS A 343 0.02 19.25 23.90
C HIS A 343 1.16 19.93 23.11
N GLY A 344 0.94 20.16 21.83
CA GLY A 344 1.98 20.64 20.91
C GLY A 344 2.49 22.06 21.19
N SER A 345 1.77 22.85 21.97
CA SER A 345 2.17 24.22 22.32
C SER A 345 3.07 24.28 23.58
N LEU A 346 3.34 23.14 24.25
CA LEU A 346 4.29 23.10 25.37
C LEU A 346 5.73 23.20 24.87
N ASP A 347 6.62 23.69 25.74
CA ASP A 347 8.06 23.68 25.46
C ASP A 347 8.56 22.24 25.26
N LYS A 348 9.45 22.05 24.32
CA LYS A 348 10.05 20.73 24.01
C LYS A 348 10.72 20.07 25.20
N LYS A 349 11.31 20.88 26.10
CA LYS A 349 11.90 20.37 27.36
C LYS A 349 10.84 19.77 28.26
N GLU A 350 9.68 20.40 28.39
CA GLU A 350 8.56 19.91 29.20
C GLU A 350 7.96 18.64 28.59
N ILE A 351 7.79 18.61 27.27
CA ILE A 351 7.31 17.41 26.57
C ILE A 351 8.24 16.23 26.84
N ASN A 352 9.55 16.41 26.67
CA ASN A 352 10.54 15.35 26.90
C ASN A 352 10.58 14.91 28.36
N LYS A 353 10.51 15.85 29.31
CA LYS A 353 10.47 15.56 30.76
C LYS A 353 9.23 14.73 31.10
N THR A 354 8.05 15.14 30.69
CA THR A 354 6.79 14.44 30.96
C THR A 354 6.78 13.05 30.32
N MET A 355 7.27 12.92 29.10
CA MET A 355 7.39 11.62 28.43
C MET A 355 8.38 10.68 29.13
N SER A 356 9.51 11.21 29.64
CA SER A 356 10.48 10.44 30.43
C SER A 356 9.85 9.95 31.75
N LEU A 357 9.10 10.81 32.44
CA LEU A 357 8.39 10.45 33.66
C LEU A 357 7.28 9.40 33.40
N PHE A 358 6.57 9.51 32.29
CA PHE A 358 5.57 8.51 31.90
C PHE A 358 6.23 7.16 31.57
N ARG A 359 7.33 7.16 30.83
CA ARG A 359 8.10 5.95 30.51
C ARG A 359 8.65 5.26 31.77
N SER A 360 9.12 6.03 32.77
CA SER A 360 9.60 5.52 34.05
C SER A 360 8.48 5.14 35.03
N LYS A 361 7.22 5.10 34.59
CA LYS A 361 6.01 4.78 35.36
C LYS A 361 5.74 5.73 36.57
N LYS A 362 6.34 6.91 36.58
CA LYS A 362 6.07 7.95 37.61
C LYS A 362 4.75 8.69 37.34
N ILE A 363 4.21 8.59 36.14
CA ILE A 363 2.90 9.11 35.76
C ILE A 363 2.02 7.92 35.40
N ASN A 364 0.83 7.82 35.99
CA ASN A 364 -0.14 6.75 35.76
C ASN A 364 -1.03 7.04 34.55
N ILE A 365 -1.46 8.28 34.44
CA ILE A 365 -2.43 8.71 33.41
C ILE A 365 -1.86 9.90 32.64
N LEU A 366 -1.76 9.77 31.33
CA LEU A 366 -1.31 10.84 30.45
C LEU A 366 -2.46 11.30 29.55
N VAL A 367 -2.88 12.56 29.74
CA VAL A 367 -3.90 13.21 28.90
C VAL A 367 -3.20 14.02 27.84
N SER A 368 -3.50 13.81 26.55
CA SER A 368 -2.75 14.51 25.51
C SER A 368 -3.57 14.82 24.26
N THR A 369 -3.04 15.71 23.43
CA THR A 369 -3.45 15.83 22.05
C THR A 369 -2.80 14.75 21.17
N VAL A 370 -3.00 14.81 19.84
CA VAL A 370 -2.46 13.87 18.86
C VAL A 370 -0.92 13.77 18.85
N ILE A 371 -0.22 14.56 19.67
CA ILE A 371 1.25 14.54 19.77
C ILE A 371 1.83 13.14 20.07
N ILE A 372 1.04 12.26 20.71
CA ILE A 372 1.42 10.85 20.98
C ILE A 372 1.43 10.00 19.70
N GLU A 373 0.86 10.47 18.60
CA GLU A 373 0.85 9.76 17.31
C GLU A 373 2.27 9.50 16.76
N SER A 374 3.28 10.22 17.27
CA SER A 374 4.67 10.13 16.79
C SER A 374 5.47 9.03 17.46
N GLY A 375 5.39 7.79 16.96
CA GLY A 375 6.40 6.73 17.14
C GLY A 375 6.83 6.29 18.56
N ILE A 376 6.30 6.87 19.63
CA ILE A 376 6.77 6.60 21.00
C ILE A 376 6.34 5.22 21.48
N ASP A 377 7.29 4.44 21.96
CA ASP A 377 7.07 3.11 22.53
C ASP A 377 7.02 3.15 24.05
N ILE A 378 5.88 2.74 24.63
CA ILE A 378 5.70 2.59 26.08
C ILE A 378 4.97 1.27 26.35
N PRO A 379 5.72 0.19 26.65
CA PRO A 379 5.16 -1.15 26.84
C PRO A 379 4.17 -1.28 27.99
N SER A 380 4.21 -0.37 28.97
CA SER A 380 3.32 -0.34 30.15
C SER A 380 1.97 0.33 29.89
N ALA A 381 1.79 1.03 28.77
CA ALA A 381 0.52 1.64 28.40
C ALA A 381 -0.38 0.61 27.70
N ASN A 382 -1.35 0.05 28.41
CA ASN A 382 -2.21 -1.00 27.91
C ASN A 382 -3.63 -0.51 27.56
N THR A 383 -4.02 0.67 28.01
CA THR A 383 -5.33 1.25 27.69
C THR A 383 -5.21 2.63 27.05
N ILE A 384 -5.91 2.83 25.95
CA ILE A 384 -6.07 4.15 25.33
C ILE A 384 -7.55 4.52 25.27
N VAL A 385 -7.86 5.76 25.67
CA VAL A 385 -9.18 6.38 25.56
C VAL A 385 -9.10 7.53 24.58
N ILE A 386 -9.82 7.46 23.48
CA ILE A 386 -9.88 8.52 22.46
C ILE A 386 -11.21 9.24 22.60
N ASN A 387 -11.16 10.43 23.16
CA ASN A 387 -12.34 11.26 23.34
C ASN A 387 -12.70 11.96 22.00
N ASN A 388 -13.98 12.19 21.74
CA ASN A 388 -14.46 12.75 20.48
C ASN A 388 -13.90 11.99 19.23
N ALA A 389 -13.86 10.65 19.29
CA ALA A 389 -13.23 9.81 18.29
C ALA A 389 -13.73 10.05 16.84
N HIS A 390 -14.97 10.50 16.67
CA HIS A 390 -15.57 10.85 15.38
C HIS A 390 -14.88 12.01 14.65
N MET A 391 -14.12 12.84 15.37
CA MET A 391 -13.37 13.98 14.81
C MET A 391 -12.02 13.57 14.21
N PHE A 392 -11.55 12.36 14.46
CA PHE A 392 -10.25 11.88 13.98
C PHE A 392 -10.37 11.18 12.62
N GLY A 393 -9.31 11.27 11.83
CA GLY A 393 -9.16 10.49 10.62
C GLY A 393 -8.96 8.99 10.90
N LEU A 394 -9.32 8.12 9.94
CA LEU A 394 -9.22 6.67 10.11
C LEU A 394 -7.77 6.22 10.38
N SER A 395 -6.82 6.76 9.62
CA SER A 395 -5.39 6.51 9.81
C SER A 395 -4.90 6.97 11.19
N GLN A 396 -5.39 8.14 11.69
CA GLN A 396 -5.05 8.62 13.03
C GLN A 396 -5.58 7.70 14.13
N LEU A 397 -6.85 7.27 14.02
CA LEU A 397 -7.44 6.32 14.97
C LEU A 397 -6.65 5.01 15.01
N HIS A 398 -6.22 4.50 13.85
CA HIS A 398 -5.39 3.29 13.77
C HIS A 398 -4.01 3.49 14.42
N GLN A 399 -3.34 4.60 14.15
CA GLN A 399 -2.04 4.92 14.74
C GLN A 399 -2.13 5.10 16.27
N LEU A 400 -3.17 5.80 16.74
CA LEU A 400 -3.44 5.97 18.17
C LEU A 400 -3.74 4.61 18.85
N ARG A 401 -4.58 3.79 18.23
CA ARG A 401 -4.84 2.42 18.70
C ARG A 401 -3.54 1.61 18.83
N GLY A 402 -2.65 1.73 17.86
CA GLY A 402 -1.35 1.05 17.86
C GLY A 402 -0.35 1.55 18.91
N ARG A 403 -0.68 2.59 19.70
CA ARG A 403 0.16 3.07 20.81
C ARG A 403 0.07 2.16 22.03
N VAL A 404 -0.93 1.33 22.13
CA VAL A 404 -1.08 0.28 23.14
C VAL A 404 -0.93 -1.11 22.53
N GLY A 405 -0.83 -2.17 23.32
CA GLY A 405 -0.73 -3.55 22.83
C GLY A 405 0.66 -3.93 22.33
N ARG A 406 1.71 -3.49 23.03
CA ARG A 406 3.10 -3.82 22.72
C ARG A 406 3.73 -4.83 23.67
N SER A 407 2.95 -5.36 24.59
CA SER A 407 3.32 -6.37 25.54
C SER A 407 2.39 -7.59 25.42
N ASN A 408 2.68 -8.65 26.16
CA ASN A 408 1.84 -9.85 26.26
C ASN A 408 0.52 -9.63 27.03
N ILE A 409 0.31 -8.40 27.56
CA ILE A 409 -0.85 -8.01 28.34
C ILE A 409 -1.98 -7.61 27.38
N GLN A 410 -3.21 -8.05 27.68
CA GLN A 410 -4.38 -7.64 26.89
C GLN A 410 -4.57 -6.12 26.96
N SER A 411 -4.68 -5.50 25.79
CA SER A 411 -4.83 -4.05 25.67
C SER A 411 -6.19 -3.64 25.14
N TYR A 412 -6.61 -2.43 25.51
CA TYR A 412 -7.93 -1.90 25.21
C TYR A 412 -7.86 -0.52 24.56
N ALA A 413 -8.70 -0.32 23.55
CA ALA A 413 -8.91 0.99 22.93
C ALA A 413 -10.38 1.39 23.05
N TYR A 414 -10.66 2.47 23.73
CA TYR A 414 -11.99 3.01 23.92
C TYR A 414 -12.16 4.28 23.08
N MET A 415 -13.04 4.23 22.08
CA MET A 415 -13.38 5.34 21.21
C MET A 415 -14.67 5.97 21.68
N LEU A 416 -14.58 7.13 22.33
CA LEU A 416 -15.72 7.78 22.95
C LEU A 416 -16.34 8.80 21.99
N ILE A 417 -17.66 8.76 21.88
CA ILE A 417 -18.47 9.66 21.07
C ILE A 417 -19.47 10.43 21.93
N PRO A 418 -19.80 11.70 21.61
CA PRO A 418 -20.75 12.47 22.39
C PRO A 418 -22.19 11.96 22.19
N LYS A 419 -23.01 11.99 23.25
CA LYS A 419 -24.42 11.60 23.18
C LYS A 419 -25.29 12.61 22.43
N THR A 420 -24.94 13.89 22.52
CA THR A 420 -25.81 15.02 22.15
C THR A 420 -25.48 15.64 20.78
N LYS A 421 -24.31 15.37 20.19
CA LYS A 421 -23.92 15.95 18.89
C LYS A 421 -24.25 14.98 17.76
N LYS A 422 -24.83 15.51 16.68
CA LYS A 422 -24.98 14.73 15.43
C LYS A 422 -23.59 14.44 14.86
N ILE A 423 -23.31 13.17 14.65
CA ILE A 423 -22.07 12.69 14.02
C ILE A 423 -22.30 12.64 12.52
N THR A 424 -21.33 13.09 11.74
CA THR A 424 -21.39 13.02 10.27
C THR A 424 -21.43 11.55 9.79
N LYS A 425 -22.03 11.29 8.62
CA LYS A 425 -22.07 9.94 8.04
C LYS A 425 -20.66 9.37 7.85
N GLU A 426 -19.70 10.19 7.42
CA GLU A 426 -18.28 9.81 7.28
C GLU A 426 -17.65 9.46 8.63
N GLY A 427 -17.98 10.19 9.70
CA GLY A 427 -17.53 9.90 11.06
C GLY A 427 -18.02 8.54 11.56
N VAL A 428 -19.30 8.24 11.31
CA VAL A 428 -19.89 6.92 11.62
C VAL A 428 -19.21 5.80 10.80
N SER A 429 -18.99 6.03 9.50
CA SER A 429 -18.32 5.06 8.63
C SER A 429 -16.91 4.75 9.13
N ARG A 430 -16.10 5.77 9.45
CA ARG A 430 -14.74 5.57 10.00
C ARG A 430 -14.73 4.76 11.30
N LEU A 431 -15.67 5.04 12.21
CA LEU A 431 -15.80 4.29 13.46
C LEU A 431 -16.24 2.84 13.25
N LYS A 432 -17.12 2.58 12.29
CA LYS A 432 -17.48 1.21 11.87
C LYS A 432 -16.28 0.47 11.29
N SER A 433 -15.51 1.12 10.41
CA SER A 433 -14.31 0.57 9.79
C SER A 433 -13.24 0.19 10.81
N ILE A 434 -12.92 1.07 11.76
CA ILE A 434 -11.90 0.78 12.77
C ILE A 434 -12.32 -0.37 13.71
N LYS A 435 -13.62 -0.52 13.99
CA LYS A 435 -14.18 -1.63 14.76
C LYS A 435 -14.14 -2.94 13.98
N LYS A 436 -14.47 -2.92 12.67
CA LYS A 436 -14.43 -4.08 11.78
C LYS A 436 -13.01 -4.62 11.63
N HIS A 437 -12.03 -3.73 11.47
CA HIS A 437 -10.62 -4.06 11.32
C HIS A 437 -9.90 -4.05 12.67
N SER A 438 -10.38 -4.87 13.62
CA SER A 438 -9.78 -5.02 14.95
C SER A 438 -8.64 -6.04 14.99
N SER A 439 -8.48 -6.89 13.97
CA SER A 439 -7.39 -7.84 13.84
C SER A 439 -6.04 -7.13 13.67
N LEU A 440 -4.99 -7.81 14.10
CA LEU A 440 -3.61 -7.36 13.85
C LEU A 440 -3.31 -7.46 12.34
N GLY A 441 -2.46 -6.56 11.82
CA GLY A 441 -2.12 -6.51 10.39
C GLY A 441 -3.13 -5.75 9.52
N SER A 442 -4.13 -5.11 10.11
CA SER A 442 -5.20 -4.43 9.37
C SER A 442 -4.84 -3.03 8.83
N GLY A 443 -3.65 -2.51 9.12
CA GLY A 443 -3.27 -1.15 8.74
C GLY A 443 -3.31 -0.87 7.24
N TYR A 444 -2.89 -1.82 6.43
CA TYR A 444 -2.97 -1.71 4.96
C TYR A 444 -4.43 -1.69 4.47
N SER A 445 -5.26 -2.62 4.97
CA SER A 445 -6.69 -2.69 4.61
C SER A 445 -7.44 -1.42 5.03
N LEU A 446 -7.11 -0.88 6.20
CA LEU A 446 -7.67 0.40 6.68
C LEU A 446 -7.23 1.59 5.81
N ALA A 447 -5.99 1.61 5.33
CA ALA A 447 -5.53 2.66 4.43
C ALA A 447 -6.27 2.62 3.08
N VAL A 448 -6.51 1.43 2.54
CA VAL A 448 -7.32 1.25 1.33
C VAL A 448 -8.77 1.68 1.57
N GLU A 449 -9.36 1.33 2.71
CA GLU A 449 -10.73 1.73 3.05
C GLU A 449 -10.86 3.25 3.31
N ASP A 450 -9.85 3.89 3.94
CA ASP A 450 -9.79 5.35 4.10
C ASP A 450 -9.79 6.07 2.75
N LEU A 451 -9.04 5.54 1.76
CA LEU A 451 -9.07 6.02 0.39
C LEU A 451 -10.46 5.92 -0.25
N GLN A 452 -11.13 4.81 -0.03
CA GLN A 452 -12.47 4.59 -0.56
C GLN A 452 -13.49 5.54 0.10
N ILE A 453 -13.40 5.78 1.42
CA ILE A 453 -14.29 6.71 2.15
C ILE A 453 -14.06 8.16 1.71
N ARG A 454 -12.82 8.59 1.54
CA ARG A 454 -12.47 9.96 1.10
C ARG A 454 -12.77 10.22 -0.37
N GLY A 455 -12.80 9.17 -1.18
CA GLY A 455 -12.94 9.24 -2.63
C GLY A 455 -11.68 9.73 -3.37
N ALA A 456 -11.59 9.45 -4.67
CA ALA A 456 -10.43 9.78 -5.51
C ALA A 456 -10.14 11.30 -5.61
N GLY A 457 -11.11 12.16 -5.34
CA GLY A 457 -10.96 13.63 -5.44
C GLY A 457 -10.03 14.25 -4.39
N SER A 458 -9.93 13.64 -3.20
CA SER A 458 -9.05 14.13 -2.11
C SER A 458 -7.57 13.88 -2.34
N LEU A 459 -7.22 13.10 -3.35
CA LEU A 459 -5.86 12.63 -3.64
C LEU A 459 -4.98 13.71 -4.28
N PHE A 460 -5.59 14.72 -4.90
CA PHE A 460 -4.87 15.77 -5.63
C PHE A 460 -4.46 16.99 -4.80
N GLY A 461 -4.70 16.97 -3.47
CA GLY A 461 -4.34 18.11 -2.61
C GLY A 461 -5.12 19.39 -2.89
N TYR A 462 -6.06 19.36 -3.81
CA TYR A 462 -6.96 20.49 -4.06
C TYR A 462 -8.19 20.36 -3.16
N ASN A 463 -8.41 21.36 -2.32
CA ASN A 463 -9.62 21.59 -1.53
C ASN A 463 -10.84 21.86 -2.44
N GLN A 464 -11.19 20.90 -3.31
CA GLN A 464 -12.44 20.97 -4.05
C GLN A 464 -13.43 19.98 -3.45
N SER A 465 -14.29 20.55 -2.65
CA SER A 465 -15.50 19.98 -2.10
C SER A 465 -16.22 19.03 -3.07
N GLY A 466 -16.30 17.75 -2.72
CA GLY A 466 -17.52 17.00 -2.90
C GLY A 466 -17.76 16.23 -4.18
N GLN A 467 -16.82 16.06 -5.13
CA GLN A 467 -17.10 15.20 -6.29
C GLN A 467 -15.92 14.28 -6.62
N SER A 468 -16.00 13.05 -6.12
CA SER A 468 -15.24 11.94 -6.69
C SER A 468 -15.79 11.64 -8.10
N PHE A 469 -14.99 11.93 -9.14
CA PHE A 469 -15.43 11.74 -10.54
C PHE A 469 -15.54 10.25 -10.91
N VAL A 470 -14.67 9.39 -10.33
CA VAL A 470 -14.63 7.94 -10.56
C VAL A 470 -14.23 7.22 -9.28
N GLY A 471 -14.56 5.95 -9.14
CA GLY A 471 -14.14 5.12 -7.99
C GLY A 471 -12.61 4.93 -7.95
N PHE A 472 -12.09 4.66 -6.76
CA PHE A 472 -10.65 4.50 -6.52
C PHE A 472 -10.03 3.38 -7.38
N GLU A 473 -10.69 2.24 -7.48
CA GLU A 473 -10.24 1.10 -8.26
C GLU A 473 -10.07 1.45 -9.76
N TYR A 474 -11.07 2.13 -10.32
CA TYR A 474 -10.99 2.58 -11.71
C TYR A 474 -9.87 3.63 -11.91
N TYR A 475 -9.72 4.54 -10.95
CA TYR A 475 -8.64 5.53 -10.99
C TYR A 475 -7.26 4.89 -10.95
N SER A 476 -7.06 3.86 -10.14
CA SER A 476 -5.79 3.10 -10.07
C SER A 476 -5.45 2.45 -11.42
N LYS A 477 -6.47 1.90 -12.12
CA LYS A 477 -6.31 1.37 -13.49
C LYS A 477 -5.90 2.47 -14.47
N LEU A 478 -6.52 3.66 -14.39
CA LEU A 478 -6.15 4.81 -15.22
C LEU A 478 -4.71 5.28 -14.98
N LEU A 479 -4.29 5.33 -13.72
CA LEU A 479 -2.95 5.74 -13.33
C LEU A 479 -1.89 4.76 -13.87
N SER A 480 -2.12 3.46 -13.69
CA SER A 480 -1.24 2.42 -14.23
C SER A 480 -1.11 2.50 -15.77
N ARG A 481 -2.22 2.78 -16.45
CA ARG A 481 -2.24 3.00 -17.91
C ARG A 481 -1.46 4.25 -18.31
N ALA A 482 -1.65 5.36 -17.60
CA ALA A 482 -0.92 6.60 -17.87
C ALA A 482 0.60 6.41 -17.67
N MET A 483 1.01 5.66 -16.65
CA MET A 483 2.41 5.32 -16.42
C MET A 483 3.02 4.50 -17.56
N LYS A 484 2.30 3.48 -18.04
CA LYS A 484 2.74 2.69 -19.20
C LYS A 484 2.87 3.55 -20.43
N SER A 485 1.88 4.43 -20.70
CA SER A 485 1.90 5.37 -21.85
C SER A 485 3.13 6.27 -21.84
N VAL A 486 3.46 6.84 -20.68
CA VAL A 486 4.64 7.72 -20.57
C VAL A 486 5.96 6.94 -20.68
N LYS A 487 6.05 5.75 -20.05
CA LYS A 487 7.25 4.89 -20.13
C LYS A 487 7.57 4.46 -21.57
N TYR A 488 6.55 4.24 -22.38
CA TYR A 488 6.69 3.78 -23.77
C TYR A 488 6.36 4.86 -24.82
N LYS A 489 6.73 6.12 -24.53
CA LYS A 489 6.68 7.27 -25.46
C LYS A 489 5.32 7.51 -26.12
N GLY A 490 4.25 7.50 -25.34
CA GLY A 490 2.92 7.89 -25.81
C GLY A 490 2.06 6.77 -26.41
N LEU A 491 2.53 5.52 -26.42
CA LEU A 491 1.71 4.38 -26.81
C LEU A 491 0.60 4.14 -25.77
N ASP A 492 -0.65 4.14 -26.24
CA ASP A 492 -1.82 3.94 -25.37
C ASP A 492 -2.06 2.43 -25.15
N PHE A 493 -1.38 1.86 -24.17
CA PHE A 493 -1.52 0.45 -23.79
C PHE A 493 -2.88 0.21 -23.15
N LYS A 494 -3.75 -0.47 -23.88
CA LYS A 494 -4.98 -1.07 -23.34
C LYS A 494 -4.72 -2.55 -23.11
N PRO A 495 -5.14 -3.11 -21.96
CA PRO A 495 -5.16 -4.57 -21.84
C PRO A 495 -5.90 -5.16 -23.02
N ALA A 496 -5.34 -6.19 -23.65
CA ALA A 496 -5.98 -6.84 -24.79
C ALA A 496 -7.32 -7.45 -24.36
N ASP A 497 -8.35 -7.21 -25.14
CA ASP A 497 -9.69 -7.81 -24.94
C ASP A 497 -9.65 -9.25 -25.47
N VAL A 498 -9.53 -10.24 -24.57
CA VAL A 498 -9.40 -11.65 -24.94
C VAL A 498 -10.73 -12.35 -24.73
N ALA A 499 -11.35 -12.84 -25.81
CA ALA A 499 -12.62 -13.56 -25.81
C ALA A 499 -12.46 -14.90 -26.55
N LEU A 500 -12.07 -15.95 -25.81
CA LEU A 500 -11.82 -17.30 -26.36
C LEU A 500 -13.03 -18.23 -26.28
N GLY A 501 -14.02 -17.90 -25.48
CA GLY A 501 -15.23 -18.68 -25.24
C GLY A 501 -15.97 -18.17 -24.02
N ASP A 502 -17.02 -18.85 -23.65
CA ASP A 502 -17.78 -18.53 -22.44
C ASP A 502 -17.14 -19.25 -21.23
N PHE A 503 -16.72 -18.47 -20.26
CA PHE A 503 -16.18 -18.97 -19.01
C PHE A 503 -17.11 -18.63 -17.86
N TYR A 504 -17.21 -19.53 -16.89
CA TYR A 504 -17.98 -19.33 -15.68
C TYR A 504 -17.48 -20.25 -14.56
N ILE A 505 -17.80 -19.88 -13.33
CA ILE A 505 -17.53 -20.72 -12.15
C ILE A 505 -18.82 -21.50 -11.84
N PRO A 506 -18.86 -22.83 -12.04
CA PRO A 506 -20.08 -23.60 -11.78
C PRO A 506 -20.53 -23.45 -10.33
N ALA A 507 -21.83 -23.27 -10.11
CA ALA A 507 -22.42 -23.26 -8.76
C ALA A 507 -22.25 -24.59 -8.03
N SER A 508 -22.10 -25.69 -8.76
CA SER A 508 -21.75 -27.01 -8.21
C SER A 508 -20.32 -27.07 -7.66
N PHE A 509 -19.41 -26.22 -8.16
CA PHE A 509 -18.03 -26.16 -7.71
C PHE A 509 -17.85 -25.16 -6.56
N ILE A 510 -18.41 -23.95 -6.68
CA ILE A 510 -18.46 -22.93 -5.61
C ILE A 510 -19.91 -22.48 -5.44
N PRO A 511 -20.64 -23.00 -4.44
CA PRO A 511 -22.07 -22.72 -4.27
C PRO A 511 -22.39 -21.26 -3.93
N ALA A 512 -21.55 -20.62 -3.11
CA ALA A 512 -21.81 -19.27 -2.60
C ALA A 512 -21.55 -18.18 -3.66
N ASP A 513 -22.56 -17.37 -3.98
CA ASP A 513 -22.46 -16.25 -4.92
C ASP A 513 -21.35 -15.26 -4.55
N GLU A 514 -21.18 -14.98 -3.25
CA GLU A 514 -20.16 -14.04 -2.75
C GLU A 514 -18.75 -14.58 -2.99
N GLU A 515 -18.53 -15.89 -2.85
CA GLU A 515 -17.23 -16.52 -3.13
C GLU A 515 -16.94 -16.56 -4.62
N ARG A 516 -17.92 -16.86 -5.48
CA ARG A 516 -17.73 -16.80 -6.93
C ARG A 516 -17.38 -15.39 -7.36
N ALA A 517 -18.09 -14.38 -6.85
CA ALA A 517 -17.77 -12.97 -7.12
C ALA A 517 -16.36 -12.59 -6.67
N TYR A 518 -15.90 -13.11 -5.53
CA TYR A 518 -14.54 -12.91 -5.04
C TYR A 518 -13.50 -13.49 -6.01
N TYR A 519 -13.69 -14.73 -6.50
CA TYR A 519 -12.75 -15.35 -7.45
C TYR A 519 -12.73 -14.65 -8.79
N TYR A 520 -13.88 -14.30 -9.38
CA TYR A 520 -13.92 -13.49 -10.60
C TYR A 520 -13.13 -12.19 -10.42
N LYS A 521 -13.39 -11.48 -9.32
CA LYS A 521 -12.72 -10.22 -9.04
C LYS A 521 -11.21 -10.41 -8.86
N SER A 522 -10.80 -11.38 -8.05
CA SER A 522 -9.39 -11.64 -7.75
C SER A 522 -8.59 -11.98 -9.02
N ILE A 523 -9.15 -12.77 -9.93
CA ILE A 523 -8.49 -13.14 -11.19
C ILE A 523 -8.37 -11.91 -12.11
N PHE A 524 -9.43 -11.11 -12.26
CA PHE A 524 -9.36 -9.91 -13.09
C PHE A 524 -8.44 -8.83 -12.52
N GLU A 525 -8.22 -8.80 -11.21
CA GLU A 525 -7.32 -7.88 -10.51
C GLU A 525 -5.85 -8.30 -10.53
N CYS A 526 -5.51 -9.52 -10.97
CA CYS A 526 -4.12 -9.92 -11.12
C CYS A 526 -3.39 -9.05 -12.16
N PHE A 527 -2.24 -8.49 -11.78
CA PHE A 527 -1.46 -7.56 -12.61
C PHE A 527 -0.23 -8.21 -13.27
N ASN A 528 0.15 -9.41 -12.83
CA ASN A 528 1.27 -10.15 -13.37
C ASN A 528 1.00 -11.67 -13.31
N LEU A 529 1.79 -12.43 -14.06
CA LEU A 529 1.67 -13.88 -14.15
C LEU A 529 1.91 -14.56 -12.80
N GLU A 530 2.88 -14.10 -12.01
CA GLU A 530 3.19 -14.69 -10.69
C GLU A 530 1.98 -14.63 -9.74
N SER A 531 1.27 -13.49 -9.69
CA SER A 531 0.08 -13.36 -8.85
C SER A 531 -1.09 -14.24 -9.33
N LEU A 532 -1.20 -14.43 -10.64
CA LEU A 532 -2.21 -15.30 -11.25
C LEU A 532 -1.93 -16.77 -10.91
N ASP A 533 -0.68 -17.21 -11.02
CA ASP A 533 -0.23 -18.57 -10.70
C ASP A 533 -0.39 -18.88 -9.21
N LEU A 534 -0.06 -17.92 -8.34
CA LEU A 534 -0.29 -18.06 -6.90
C LEU A 534 -1.77 -18.24 -6.57
N LEU A 535 -2.64 -17.47 -7.24
CA LEU A 535 -4.09 -17.58 -7.06
C LEU A 535 -4.62 -18.93 -7.60
N LEU A 536 -4.14 -19.38 -8.75
CA LEU A 536 -4.49 -20.68 -9.34
C LEU A 536 -4.10 -21.82 -8.40
N ASN A 537 -2.85 -21.83 -7.94
CA ASN A 537 -2.34 -22.84 -7.01
C ASN A 537 -3.09 -22.85 -5.67
N LYS A 538 -3.46 -21.66 -5.16
CA LYS A 538 -4.30 -21.54 -3.95
C LYS A 538 -5.68 -22.14 -4.19
N THR A 539 -6.28 -21.87 -5.34
CA THR A 539 -7.60 -22.40 -5.70
C THR A 539 -7.59 -23.91 -5.81
N ILE A 540 -6.56 -24.48 -6.46
CA ILE A 540 -6.36 -25.94 -6.57
C ILE A 540 -6.21 -26.56 -5.17
N LYS A 541 -5.44 -25.94 -4.27
CA LYS A 541 -5.25 -26.45 -2.90
C LYS A 541 -6.54 -26.44 -2.06
N LEU A 542 -7.43 -25.48 -2.32
CA LEU A 542 -8.67 -25.33 -1.56
C LEU A 542 -9.82 -26.22 -2.09
N PHE A 543 -9.94 -26.34 -3.40
CA PHE A 543 -11.09 -26.97 -4.06
C PHE A 543 -10.76 -28.22 -4.87
N GLY A 544 -9.48 -28.56 -5.03
CA GLY A 544 -9.05 -29.68 -5.87
C GLY A 544 -8.99 -29.35 -7.36
N SER A 545 -9.39 -30.28 -8.22
CA SER A 545 -9.36 -30.11 -9.68
C SER A 545 -10.36 -29.02 -10.13
N ILE A 546 -9.87 -28.06 -10.91
CA ILE A 546 -10.67 -26.94 -11.39
C ILE A 546 -11.45 -27.35 -12.64
N PRO A 547 -12.76 -27.05 -12.76
CA PRO A 547 -13.54 -27.25 -13.97
C PRO A 547 -12.98 -26.49 -15.17
N GLU A 548 -13.12 -27.06 -16.36
CA GLU A 548 -12.59 -26.48 -17.61
C GLU A 548 -13.10 -25.06 -17.88
N SER A 549 -14.41 -24.81 -17.65
CA SER A 549 -15.00 -23.48 -17.78
C SER A 549 -14.38 -22.43 -16.84
N PHE A 550 -13.95 -22.84 -15.65
CA PHE A 550 -13.26 -21.96 -14.71
C PHE A 550 -11.75 -21.82 -15.05
N LEU A 551 -11.11 -22.89 -15.50
CA LEU A 551 -9.72 -22.84 -15.97
C LEU A 551 -9.57 -21.92 -17.19
N LEU A 552 -10.56 -21.87 -18.07
CA LEU A 552 -10.58 -20.98 -19.23
C LEU A 552 -10.51 -19.50 -18.80
N LEU A 553 -11.07 -19.12 -17.65
CA LEU A 553 -10.94 -17.77 -17.11
C LEU A 553 -9.49 -17.42 -16.75
N PHE A 554 -8.76 -18.34 -16.10
CA PHE A 554 -7.33 -18.16 -15.81
C PHE A 554 -6.51 -18.02 -17.11
N LYS A 555 -6.73 -18.91 -18.08
CA LYS A 555 -6.07 -18.89 -19.39
C LYS A 555 -6.35 -17.60 -20.18
N THR A 556 -7.60 -17.12 -20.13
CA THR A 556 -7.99 -15.85 -20.77
C THR A 556 -7.27 -14.66 -20.15
N LYS A 557 -7.16 -14.65 -18.80
CA LYS A 557 -6.44 -13.59 -18.09
C LYS A 557 -4.93 -13.66 -18.34
N GLU A 558 -4.36 -14.84 -18.38
CA GLU A 558 -2.95 -15.07 -18.68
C GLU A 558 -2.57 -14.52 -20.06
N LEU A 559 -3.35 -14.85 -21.11
CA LEU A 559 -3.15 -14.28 -22.45
C LEU A 559 -3.30 -12.75 -22.46
N SER A 560 -4.26 -12.20 -21.72
CA SER A 560 -4.43 -10.75 -21.63
C SER A 560 -3.21 -10.07 -21.00
N LEU A 561 -2.57 -10.69 -20.00
CA LEU A 561 -1.34 -10.20 -19.37
C LEU A 561 -0.13 -10.33 -20.32
N LEU A 562 -0.03 -11.45 -21.04
CA LEU A 562 1.02 -11.66 -22.05
C LEU A 562 0.93 -10.66 -23.21
N CYS A 563 -0.28 -10.25 -23.59
CA CYS A 563 -0.47 -9.25 -24.65
C CYS A 563 -0.08 -7.83 -24.23
N GLU A 564 -0.01 -7.50 -22.94
CA GLU A 564 0.22 -6.12 -22.46
C GLU A 564 1.42 -5.41 -23.11
N PRO A 565 2.59 -6.04 -23.30
CA PRO A 565 3.74 -5.41 -23.94
C PRO A 565 3.76 -5.52 -25.45
N THR A 566 2.72 -6.07 -26.08
CA THR A 566 2.61 -6.27 -27.51
C THR A 566 1.62 -5.29 -28.14
N PRO A 567 1.64 -5.08 -29.46
CA PRO A 567 0.66 -4.24 -30.17
C PRO A 567 -0.75 -4.88 -30.25
N VAL A 568 -0.98 -6.04 -29.64
CA VAL A 568 -2.26 -6.76 -29.69
C VAL A 568 -3.31 -6.02 -28.85
N ILE A 569 -4.43 -5.65 -29.49
CA ILE A 569 -5.58 -4.97 -28.87
C ILE A 569 -6.68 -5.97 -28.47
N SER A 570 -6.92 -6.99 -29.31
CA SER A 570 -7.93 -7.99 -29.00
C SER A 570 -7.65 -9.34 -29.66
N ILE A 571 -8.09 -10.39 -28.98
CA ILE A 571 -8.11 -11.77 -29.47
C ILE A 571 -9.53 -12.29 -29.33
N VAL A 572 -10.19 -12.56 -30.42
CA VAL A 572 -11.58 -13.02 -30.43
C VAL A 572 -11.70 -14.35 -31.20
N ARG A 573 -12.31 -15.33 -30.53
CA ARG A 573 -12.67 -16.63 -31.12
C ARG A 573 -14.17 -16.65 -31.46
N LYS A 574 -14.51 -16.95 -32.71
CA LYS A 574 -15.89 -17.25 -33.14
C LYS A 574 -15.90 -18.63 -33.79
N LYS A 575 -16.40 -19.63 -33.06
CA LYS A 575 -16.32 -21.06 -33.48
C LYS A 575 -14.85 -21.47 -33.71
N SER A 576 -14.48 -21.80 -34.94
CA SER A 576 -13.11 -22.16 -35.34
C SER A 576 -12.29 -20.97 -35.88
N LEU A 577 -12.89 -19.79 -36.04
CA LEU A 577 -12.22 -18.60 -36.57
C LEU A 577 -11.67 -17.76 -35.44
N PHE A 578 -10.36 -17.51 -35.45
CA PHE A 578 -9.67 -16.59 -34.56
C PHE A 578 -9.39 -15.28 -35.28
N THR A 579 -9.57 -14.17 -34.58
CA THR A 579 -9.24 -12.84 -35.06
C THR A 579 -8.37 -12.15 -34.01
N ILE A 580 -7.12 -11.89 -34.34
CA ILE A 580 -6.20 -11.08 -33.53
C ILE A 580 -6.18 -9.69 -34.15
N THR A 581 -6.44 -8.66 -33.35
CA THR A 581 -6.42 -7.27 -33.81
C THR A 581 -5.23 -6.56 -33.17
N CYS A 582 -4.35 -6.00 -33.98
CA CYS A 582 -3.17 -5.27 -33.54
C CYS A 582 -3.29 -3.78 -33.93
N SER A 583 -2.65 -2.90 -33.16
CA SER A 583 -2.51 -1.47 -33.49
C SER A 583 -1.36 -1.28 -34.47
N SER A 584 -1.60 -0.64 -35.59
CA SER A 584 -0.53 -0.26 -36.54
C SER A 584 0.32 0.91 -36.04
N LEU A 585 -0.21 1.74 -35.14
CA LEU A 585 0.50 2.87 -34.54
C LEU A 585 1.61 2.44 -33.55
N GLY A 586 1.57 1.20 -33.07
CA GLY A 586 2.59 0.63 -32.17
C GLY A 586 3.69 -0.15 -32.88
N LEU A 587 3.65 -0.27 -34.20
CA LEU A 587 4.62 -1.01 -35.00
C LEU A 587 5.65 -0.03 -35.56
N SER A 588 6.88 -0.17 -35.09
CA SER A 588 8.03 0.60 -35.63
C SER A 588 8.33 0.24 -37.10
N ASP A 589 8.02 -0.99 -37.48
CA ASP A 589 8.16 -1.51 -38.84
C ASP A 589 7.04 -2.53 -39.14
N ILE A 590 6.09 -2.12 -39.95
CA ILE A 590 4.96 -2.97 -40.35
C ILE A 590 5.46 -4.16 -41.21
N ALA A 591 6.47 -3.96 -42.05
CA ALA A 591 7.01 -5.02 -42.89
C ALA A 591 7.65 -6.12 -42.07
N LEU A 592 8.43 -5.75 -41.06
CA LEU A 592 9.02 -6.70 -40.10
C LEU A 592 7.93 -7.47 -39.34
N PHE A 593 6.90 -6.80 -38.87
CA PHE A 593 5.78 -7.44 -38.19
C PHE A 593 5.06 -8.45 -39.10
N VAL A 594 4.79 -8.09 -40.36
CA VAL A 594 4.17 -9.00 -41.35
C VAL A 594 5.07 -10.22 -41.59
N SER A 595 6.38 -10.02 -41.73
CA SER A 595 7.35 -11.11 -41.89
C SER A 595 7.36 -12.08 -40.69
N LEU A 596 7.24 -11.56 -39.46
CA LEU A 596 7.13 -12.37 -38.25
C LEU A 596 5.83 -13.20 -38.21
N VAL A 597 4.72 -12.59 -38.63
CA VAL A 597 3.42 -13.27 -38.71
C VAL A 597 3.48 -14.37 -39.76
N ASP A 598 4.03 -14.09 -40.94
CA ASP A 598 4.22 -15.05 -42.02
C ASP A 598 5.05 -16.24 -41.57
N ASP A 599 6.23 -15.99 -40.98
CA ASP A 599 7.13 -17.02 -40.51
C ASP A 599 6.47 -17.92 -39.44
N PHE A 600 5.68 -17.34 -38.54
CA PHE A 600 4.99 -18.10 -37.49
C PHE A 600 3.90 -19.02 -38.07
N PHE A 601 3.00 -18.50 -38.86
CA PHE A 601 1.84 -19.27 -39.37
C PHE A 601 2.25 -20.28 -40.44
N ILE A 602 3.22 -19.96 -41.31
CA ILE A 602 3.75 -20.88 -42.33
C ILE A 602 4.45 -22.07 -41.65
N LYS A 603 5.30 -21.82 -40.64
CA LYS A 603 5.96 -22.91 -39.89
C LYS A 603 4.99 -23.84 -39.16
N LYS A 604 3.79 -23.39 -38.88
CA LYS A 604 2.72 -24.17 -38.24
C LYS A 604 1.71 -24.77 -39.19
N ASN A 605 1.90 -24.57 -40.50
CA ASN A 605 0.96 -25.00 -41.57
C ASN A 605 -0.48 -24.45 -41.35
N ILE A 606 -0.62 -23.23 -40.87
CA ILE A 606 -1.92 -22.61 -40.60
C ILE A 606 -2.17 -21.54 -41.64
N SER A 607 -3.27 -21.67 -42.42
CA SER A 607 -3.72 -20.66 -43.36
C SER A 607 -4.27 -19.44 -42.60
N TYR A 608 -3.81 -18.25 -42.93
CA TYR A 608 -4.25 -17.01 -42.33
C TYR A 608 -4.49 -15.91 -43.38
N ALA A 609 -5.20 -14.87 -42.96
CA ALA A 609 -5.46 -13.68 -43.78
C ALA A 609 -5.15 -12.42 -42.97
N LEU A 610 -4.40 -11.50 -43.57
CA LEU A 610 -4.14 -10.18 -43.04
C LEU A 610 -5.14 -9.19 -43.65
N LYS A 611 -5.86 -8.46 -42.79
CA LYS A 611 -6.83 -7.43 -43.22
C LYS A 611 -6.48 -6.10 -42.56
N PRO A 612 -6.00 -5.13 -43.31
CA PRO A 612 -5.82 -3.78 -42.80
C PRO A 612 -7.20 -3.11 -42.59
N ASP A 613 -7.34 -2.37 -41.50
CA ASP A 613 -8.56 -1.64 -41.15
C ASP A 613 -8.17 -0.32 -40.49
N SER A 614 -8.08 0.74 -41.28
CA SER A 614 -7.61 2.08 -40.84
C SER A 614 -6.24 2.01 -40.13
N ASN A 615 -6.22 2.22 -38.81
CA ASN A 615 -5.02 2.14 -37.95
C ASN A 615 -4.88 0.78 -37.25
N LEU A 616 -5.55 -0.25 -37.74
CA LEU A 616 -5.58 -1.59 -37.18
C LEU A 616 -5.16 -2.63 -38.23
N LEU A 617 -4.51 -3.68 -37.74
CA LEU A 617 -4.19 -4.85 -38.54
C LEU A 617 -4.89 -6.07 -37.93
N LYS A 618 -5.74 -6.76 -38.73
CA LYS A 618 -6.45 -7.96 -38.29
C LYS A 618 -5.83 -9.21 -38.91
N ILE A 619 -5.41 -10.14 -38.03
CA ILE A 619 -4.93 -11.46 -38.42
C ILE A 619 -6.08 -12.44 -38.21
N GLN A 620 -6.56 -13.07 -39.26
CA GLN A 620 -7.65 -14.05 -39.21
C GLN A 620 -7.14 -15.42 -39.63
N PHE A 621 -7.38 -16.45 -38.81
CA PHE A 621 -7.02 -17.83 -39.12
C PHE A 621 -8.04 -18.80 -38.53
N LYS A 622 -8.15 -19.98 -39.18
CA LYS A 622 -8.97 -21.09 -38.67
C LYS A 622 -8.10 -22.10 -37.96
N TYR A 623 -8.52 -22.49 -36.75
CA TYR A 623 -7.85 -23.54 -35.97
C TYR A 623 -8.89 -24.40 -35.25
N ILE A 624 -8.76 -25.73 -35.37
CA ILE A 624 -9.73 -26.73 -34.87
C ILE A 624 -9.09 -27.60 -33.77
N GLY A 625 -7.79 -27.43 -33.48
CA GLY A 625 -7.07 -28.19 -32.44
C GLY A 625 -7.47 -27.83 -31.02
N GLU A 626 -7.31 -28.78 -30.09
CA GLU A 626 -7.56 -28.56 -28.64
C GLU A 626 -6.54 -27.61 -28.01
N ASP A 627 -5.34 -27.46 -28.57
CA ASP A 627 -4.23 -26.67 -28.07
C ASP A 627 -4.22 -25.21 -28.60
N CYS A 628 -5.38 -24.64 -28.88
CA CYS A 628 -5.47 -23.26 -29.41
C CYS A 628 -4.85 -22.21 -28.46
N TYR A 629 -4.87 -22.48 -27.15
CA TYR A 629 -4.25 -21.64 -26.13
C TYR A 629 -2.72 -21.61 -26.29
N ILE A 630 -2.09 -22.79 -26.40
CA ILE A 630 -0.63 -22.93 -26.58
C ILE A 630 -0.17 -22.24 -27.87
N LEU A 631 -0.97 -22.34 -28.93
CA LEU A 631 -0.68 -21.65 -30.19
C LEU A 631 -0.66 -20.13 -30.02
N LEU A 632 -1.70 -19.57 -29.34
CA LEU A 632 -1.80 -18.14 -29.10
C LEU A 632 -0.68 -17.65 -28.18
N GLU A 633 -0.38 -18.38 -27.13
CA GLU A 633 0.71 -18.08 -26.20
C GLU A 633 2.06 -18.02 -26.92
N ALA A 634 2.36 -19.05 -27.74
CA ALA A 634 3.59 -19.10 -28.53
C ALA A 634 3.67 -17.94 -29.55
N PHE A 635 2.55 -17.58 -30.16
CA PHE A 635 2.49 -16.43 -31.09
C PHE A 635 2.78 -15.12 -30.36
N ILE A 636 2.13 -14.89 -29.21
CA ILE A 636 2.30 -13.66 -28.43
C ILE A 636 3.74 -13.55 -27.92
N LYS A 637 4.35 -14.65 -27.41
CA LYS A 637 5.74 -14.67 -26.99
C LYS A 637 6.69 -14.32 -28.13
N LYS A 638 6.44 -14.82 -29.34
CA LYS A 638 7.26 -14.48 -30.51
C LYS A 638 7.14 -13.00 -30.95
N LEU A 639 6.05 -12.33 -30.61
CA LEU A 639 5.93 -10.88 -30.82
C LEU A 639 6.72 -10.05 -29.79
N TYR A 640 7.20 -10.70 -28.74
CA TYR A 640 7.95 -10.09 -27.66
C TYR A 640 9.47 -10.10 -27.94
N ASP A 641 9.93 -11.20 -28.58
CA ASP A 641 11.32 -11.40 -29.00
C ASP A 641 11.63 -10.59 -30.29
#